data_2073a2d690cd7b84cca551380174b499
#
_entry.id   2073a2d690cd7b84cca551380174b499
#
_cell.length_a   1.000
_cell.length_b   1.000
_cell.length_c   1.000
_cell.angle_alpha   90.00
_cell.angle_beta   90.00
_cell.angle_gamma   90.00
#
_symmetry.space_group_name_H-M   'P 1'
#
loop_
_entity.id
_entity.type
_entity.pdbx_description
1 polymer ?
#
loop_
_entity_poly.entity_id
_entity_poly.type
_entity_poly.pdbx_seq_one_letter_code
_entity_poly.pdbx_strand_id
1 'polypeptide(L)'
;MIKKYKPRCSKELRELVKDDSICLGDIDTSLITDMSWLFCDSKRTNFDGLETWDTSNVTTMERLFHRVKHFNHPIGNWNVSSVTNMECIFCGCSDFNQPLEDWDVSSVTNMESMFGTCGKFNQPLNDWDISNVRNISCMFCEAESFNQPLDKWDTSEVREMAWTFAGCTKFNQNIGSWNTSNVFRMEGMFEGAVRFNQPLNDWDVSNVRYMLRMFDGAKSFNQPLDRWNVSRVEDAERMFKNARSFNQPLDMWLIPRFCDVNNMFLYTPLFTDVKTLTLCFHLTTRKNCRTRLKEKLDKLNPAEVCTELSRYGSEHTAEYKHELETAHPELQGFISASTDAEKHKPRTKRELIELLDMGAKIPLANIDTSLITDMEGLFRKSKRSNFAGIETWDTSNVVTMKHMFAGAIYFNHDISGWDVSNVRDMSHMFEGAHRFNKPLEAWDVSSVTDMSFMLNEAERFNQPLRKWNVISVTDMSNMFSCAEHFNQPLDGWNVSKVRSMKSMFYRAFSFNQNLNSWDVSSVTDMCHMFDMAKSFNQSVGAWNVSAVTNMREMFVRASAFNQPLNSWNVSNVQNMREMFCEATSFNQPLNDWDVSNVQDMREMFSEASSFNQPLNDWNVSNVQNMYCMFNEAKSFNQPLDKWDISNVKDMAYMFCEATSFRQPITAWRLCGQSTKGMFLRLPDYRDMESRVMCLTSLNDEAIKYDLEDMIKIFGEKAVKDALQLYGAKYGLKEY
;
A
#
# COMPACT_ATOMS: atom_id res chain seq x y z
N MET A 1 24.59 24.39 32.42
CA MET A 1 24.06 23.86 33.71
C MET A 1 24.19 22.35 33.70
N ILE A 2 24.51 21.72 34.85
CA ILE A 2 24.58 20.24 34.91
C ILE A 2 23.14 19.73 34.91
N LYS A 3 22.74 18.99 33.86
CA LYS A 3 21.45 18.32 33.78
C LYS A 3 21.31 17.30 34.91
N LYS A 4 20.18 17.31 35.62
CA LYS A 4 19.93 16.52 36.82
C LYS A 4 19.49 15.08 36.51
N TYR A 5 18.79 14.89 35.39
CA TYR A 5 18.25 13.60 34.96
C TYR A 5 18.82 13.23 33.59
N LYS A 6 19.25 11.97 33.40
CA LYS A 6 19.79 11.48 32.14
C LYS A 6 19.11 10.16 31.75
N PRO A 7 17.88 10.23 31.19
CA PRO A 7 17.19 9.02 30.74
C PRO A 7 17.97 8.34 29.60
N ARG A 8 17.99 7.01 29.65
CA ARG A 8 18.70 6.18 28.67
C ARG A 8 17.80 5.71 27.52
N CYS A 9 16.48 5.83 27.68
CA CYS A 9 15.51 5.42 26.68
C CYS A 9 14.22 6.23 26.84
N SER A 10 13.34 6.14 25.82
CA SER A 10 12.04 6.81 25.76
C SER A 10 11.13 6.47 26.96
N LYS A 11 11.22 5.25 27.52
CA LYS A 11 10.42 4.85 28.68
C LYS A 11 10.81 5.65 29.91
N GLU A 12 12.11 5.75 30.21
CA GLU A 12 12.60 6.56 31.34
C GLU A 12 12.24 8.04 31.16
N LEU A 13 12.38 8.57 29.94
CA LEU A 13 12.00 9.94 29.64
C LEU A 13 10.51 10.17 29.86
N ARG A 14 9.64 9.24 29.44
CA ARG A 14 8.19 9.32 29.66
C ARG A 14 7.81 9.39 31.14
N GLU A 15 8.48 8.63 32.00
CA GLU A 15 8.22 8.70 33.44
C GLU A 15 8.63 10.05 34.02
N LEU A 16 9.75 10.63 33.60
CA LEU A 16 10.20 11.94 34.04
C LEU A 16 9.24 13.07 33.61
N VAL A 17 8.76 13.05 32.37
CA VAL A 17 7.87 14.12 31.85
C VAL A 17 6.44 14.05 32.38
N LYS A 18 5.99 12.92 32.93
CA LYS A 18 4.70 12.79 33.60
C LYS A 18 4.64 13.54 34.93
N ASP A 19 5.78 13.75 35.56
CA ASP A 19 5.87 14.51 36.83
C ASP A 19 6.02 16.00 36.51
N ASP A 20 4.91 16.74 36.70
CA ASP A 20 4.88 18.18 36.42
C ASP A 20 5.80 19.00 37.35
N SER A 21 6.32 18.41 38.45
CA SER A 21 7.29 19.05 39.34
C SER A 21 8.71 19.07 38.78
N ILE A 22 8.99 18.23 37.81
CA ILE A 22 10.29 18.16 37.15
C ILE A 22 10.39 19.28 36.09
N CYS A 23 11.44 20.13 36.23
CA CYS A 23 11.77 21.11 35.20
C CYS A 23 12.35 20.37 33.97
N LEU A 24 11.75 20.59 32.77
CA LEU A 24 12.19 19.93 31.54
C LEU A 24 13.64 20.30 31.19
N GLY A 25 14.09 21.51 31.55
CA GLY A 25 15.47 21.96 31.41
C GLY A 25 16.50 21.15 32.19
N ASP A 26 16.08 20.41 33.23
CA ASP A 26 16.97 19.54 34.02
C ASP A 26 17.21 18.16 33.40
N ILE A 27 16.55 17.85 32.26
CA ILE A 27 16.63 16.53 31.59
C ILE A 27 17.64 16.58 30.44
N ASP A 28 18.63 15.67 30.47
CA ASP A 28 19.57 15.43 29.38
C ASP A 28 18.98 14.42 28.39
N THR A 29 18.56 14.86 27.22
CA THR A 29 17.93 14.05 26.18
C THR A 29 18.90 13.51 25.13
N SER A 30 20.19 13.74 25.28
CA SER A 30 21.23 13.39 24.28
C SER A 30 21.32 11.91 23.90
N LEU A 31 20.73 10.99 24.69
CA LEU A 31 20.69 9.55 24.40
C LEU A 31 19.35 9.08 23.80
N ILE A 32 18.40 9.98 23.63
CA ILE A 32 17.05 9.63 23.19
C ILE A 32 16.99 9.63 21.66
N THR A 33 16.51 8.53 21.11
CA THR A 33 16.30 8.34 19.66
C THR A 33 14.83 8.33 19.24
N ASP A 34 13.91 8.09 20.20
CA ASP A 34 12.47 8.04 19.97
C ASP A 34 11.75 8.91 21.00
N MET A 35 11.06 9.95 20.51
CA MET A 35 10.22 10.83 21.34
C MET A 35 8.73 10.66 21.03
N SER A 36 8.33 9.55 20.39
CA SER A 36 6.94 9.30 20.04
C SER A 36 6.03 9.30 21.28
N TRP A 37 4.87 9.94 21.17
CA TRP A 37 3.82 9.97 22.21
C TRP A 37 4.23 10.59 23.56
N LEU A 38 5.35 11.30 23.65
CA LEU A 38 5.95 11.69 24.91
C LEU A 38 5.05 12.59 25.74
N PHE A 39 4.38 13.57 25.11
CA PHE A 39 3.42 14.48 25.75
C PHE A 39 2.00 14.28 25.23
N CYS A 40 1.71 13.19 24.52
CA CYS A 40 0.39 12.93 23.96
C CYS A 40 -0.69 13.00 25.05
N ASP A 41 -1.78 13.77 24.79
CA ASP A 41 -2.89 14.03 25.74
C ASP A 41 -2.45 14.61 27.10
N SER A 42 -1.22 15.15 27.19
CA SER A 42 -0.69 15.71 28.43
C SER A 42 -1.50 16.93 28.89
N LYS A 43 -1.71 17.00 30.21
CA LYS A 43 -2.31 18.17 30.87
C LYS A 43 -1.28 19.20 31.32
N ARG A 44 0.00 18.95 31.04
CA ARG A 44 1.09 19.84 31.39
C ARG A 44 0.87 21.22 30.77
N THR A 45 1.06 22.27 31.55
CA THR A 45 0.92 23.66 31.08
C THR A 45 2.23 24.41 31.06
N ASN A 46 3.24 23.95 31.80
CA ASN A 46 4.58 24.53 31.81
C ASN A 46 5.55 23.64 31.02
N PHE A 47 6.10 24.15 29.92
CA PHE A 47 7.09 23.50 29.07
C PHE A 47 8.46 24.21 29.15
N ASP A 48 8.69 25.07 30.14
CA ASP A 48 9.96 25.80 30.31
C ASP A 48 11.14 24.82 30.39
N GLY A 49 12.18 25.12 29.62
CA GLY A 49 13.37 24.28 29.50
C GLY A 49 13.32 23.25 28.38
N LEU A 50 12.16 23.07 27.73
CA LEU A 50 12.02 22.15 26.58
C LEU A 50 12.91 22.58 25.39
N GLU A 51 13.08 23.88 25.20
CA GLU A 51 13.96 24.49 24.18
C GLU A 51 15.45 24.11 24.36
N THR A 52 15.82 23.59 25.53
CA THR A 52 17.21 23.17 25.83
C THR A 52 17.47 21.70 25.56
N TRP A 53 16.48 20.97 25.03
CA TRP A 53 16.65 19.55 24.74
C TRP A 53 17.56 19.31 23.55
N ASP A 54 18.45 18.34 23.69
CA ASP A 54 19.23 17.82 22.57
C ASP A 54 18.37 16.78 21.82
N THR A 55 18.01 17.09 20.60
CA THR A 55 17.18 16.25 19.72
C THR A 55 17.98 15.66 18.56
N SER A 56 19.31 15.86 18.53
CA SER A 56 20.17 15.49 17.40
C SER A 56 20.18 14.00 17.06
N ASN A 57 19.89 13.13 18.04
CA ASN A 57 19.81 11.68 17.85
C ASN A 57 18.38 11.16 17.63
N VAL A 58 17.38 12.04 17.64
CA VAL A 58 15.97 11.62 17.52
C VAL A 58 15.63 11.28 16.07
N THR A 59 15.08 10.08 15.87
CA THR A 59 14.69 9.58 14.54
C THR A 59 13.19 9.57 14.33
N THR A 60 12.37 9.65 15.40
CA THR A 60 10.91 9.71 15.31
C THR A 60 10.34 10.61 16.41
N MET A 61 9.37 11.45 16.00
CA MET A 61 8.60 12.35 16.87
C MET A 61 7.09 12.14 16.71
N GLU A 62 6.68 10.93 16.27
CA GLU A 62 5.28 10.60 16.07
C GLU A 62 4.44 10.97 17.30
N ARG A 63 3.41 11.80 17.11
CA ARG A 63 2.44 12.21 18.14
C ARG A 63 3.04 12.83 19.39
N LEU A 64 4.20 13.45 19.28
CA LEU A 64 4.95 13.99 20.43
C LEU A 64 4.10 14.92 21.29
N PHE A 65 3.37 15.88 20.71
CA PHE A 65 2.48 16.81 21.39
C PHE A 65 1.00 16.62 21.05
N HIS A 66 0.64 15.45 20.50
CA HIS A 66 -0.74 15.19 20.05
C HIS A 66 -1.77 15.56 21.13
N ARG A 67 -2.76 16.41 20.77
CA ARG A 67 -3.85 16.92 21.64
C ARG A 67 -3.42 17.74 22.85
N VAL A 68 -2.23 18.31 22.85
CA VAL A 68 -1.83 19.27 23.89
C VAL A 68 -2.31 20.66 23.48
N LYS A 69 -3.58 20.97 23.71
CA LYS A 69 -4.29 22.13 23.15
C LYS A 69 -3.57 23.47 23.33
N HIS A 70 -2.98 23.71 24.50
CA HIS A 70 -2.34 24.97 24.86
C HIS A 70 -0.82 24.97 24.62
N PHE A 71 -0.30 23.94 23.97
CA PHE A 71 1.12 23.91 23.61
C PHE A 71 1.43 25.01 22.59
N ASN A 72 2.31 25.95 22.98
CA ASN A 72 2.81 27.01 22.12
C ASN A 72 4.21 27.44 22.58
N HIS A 73 5.07 26.48 22.89
CA HIS A 73 6.42 26.72 23.39
C HIS A 73 7.41 26.79 22.22
N PRO A 74 8.43 27.71 22.24
CA PRO A 74 9.40 27.83 21.18
C PRO A 74 10.35 26.62 21.14
N ILE A 75 10.36 25.91 20.02
CA ILE A 75 11.19 24.73 19.76
C ILE A 75 11.88 24.81 18.39
N GLY A 76 11.90 25.97 17.77
CA GLY A 76 12.50 26.17 16.43
C GLY A 76 13.99 25.85 16.37
N ASN A 77 14.69 25.88 17.52
CA ASN A 77 16.12 25.54 17.61
C ASN A 77 16.43 24.04 17.72
N TRP A 78 15.41 23.18 17.73
CA TRP A 78 15.64 21.73 17.78
C TRP A 78 16.33 21.23 16.50
N ASN A 79 17.32 20.36 16.67
CA ASN A 79 17.91 19.65 15.55
C ASN A 79 17.00 18.45 15.20
N VAL A 80 16.32 18.53 14.07
CA VAL A 80 15.42 17.48 13.57
C VAL A 80 15.93 16.76 12.32
N SER A 81 17.19 17.00 11.94
CA SER A 81 17.79 16.49 10.69
C SER A 81 17.83 14.96 10.58
N SER A 82 17.78 14.24 11.72
CA SER A 82 17.71 12.77 11.75
C SER A 82 16.28 12.22 11.81
N VAL A 83 15.26 13.08 11.93
CA VAL A 83 13.88 12.64 12.10
C VAL A 83 13.30 12.19 10.76
N THR A 84 12.73 10.99 10.73
CA THR A 84 12.11 10.41 9.53
C THR A 84 10.59 10.35 9.59
N ASN A 85 10.00 10.39 10.81
CA ASN A 85 8.55 10.36 11.03
C ASN A 85 8.10 11.48 11.95
N MET A 86 7.26 12.39 11.42
CA MET A 86 6.65 13.53 12.11
C MET A 86 5.12 13.43 12.15
N GLU A 87 4.55 12.22 12.01
CA GLU A 87 3.11 12.00 12.04
C GLU A 87 2.47 12.60 13.30
N CYS A 88 1.45 13.43 13.13
CA CYS A 88 0.64 14.00 14.21
C CYS A 88 1.42 14.77 15.28
N ILE A 89 2.65 15.24 15.02
CA ILE A 89 3.52 15.85 16.07
C ILE A 89 2.80 16.96 16.85
N PHE A 90 2.05 17.85 16.16
CA PHE A 90 1.28 18.93 16.77
C PHE A 90 -0.23 18.75 16.60
N CYS A 91 -0.70 17.62 16.10
CA CYS A 91 -2.13 17.41 15.85
C CYS A 91 -2.95 17.66 17.14
N GLY A 92 -3.90 18.58 17.07
CA GLY A 92 -4.70 18.99 18.22
C GLY A 92 -4.09 20.08 19.11
N CYS A 93 -2.94 20.65 18.77
CA CYS A 93 -2.34 21.79 19.45
C CYS A 93 -2.96 23.10 18.93
N SER A 94 -4.19 23.40 19.33
CA SER A 94 -4.97 24.50 18.75
C SER A 94 -4.35 25.90 18.93
N ASP A 95 -3.48 26.08 19.93
CA ASP A 95 -2.80 27.35 20.21
C ASP A 95 -1.42 27.47 19.55
N PHE A 96 -0.89 26.36 18.97
CA PHE A 96 0.45 26.32 18.43
C PHE A 96 0.62 27.26 17.23
N ASN A 97 1.61 28.15 17.31
CA ASN A 97 1.98 29.08 16.24
C ASN A 97 3.44 29.56 16.37
N GLN A 98 4.37 28.67 16.75
CA GLN A 98 5.79 29.00 16.84
C GLN A 98 6.50 28.82 15.51
N PRO A 99 7.54 29.63 15.21
CA PRO A 99 8.33 29.49 14.00
C PRO A 99 9.10 28.18 13.97
N LEU A 100 9.14 27.54 12.80
CA LEU A 100 9.82 26.27 12.53
C LEU A 100 10.62 26.33 11.21
N GLU A 101 10.84 27.52 10.66
CA GLU A 101 11.54 27.69 9.36
C GLU A 101 12.96 27.13 9.35
N ASP A 102 13.62 27.10 10.51
CA ASP A 102 15.01 26.59 10.65
C ASP A 102 15.09 25.06 10.79
N TRP A 103 13.97 24.35 10.83
CA TRP A 103 13.98 22.89 10.91
C TRP A 103 14.47 22.27 9.59
N ASP A 104 15.54 21.47 9.66
CA ASP A 104 15.97 20.61 8.56
C ASP A 104 15.10 19.34 8.52
N VAL A 105 14.12 19.33 7.62
CA VAL A 105 13.17 18.21 7.45
C VAL A 105 13.52 17.31 6.27
N SER A 106 14.71 17.44 5.71
CA SER A 106 15.14 16.73 4.49
C SER A 106 15.16 15.19 4.64
N SER A 107 15.25 14.67 5.88
CA SER A 107 15.16 13.22 6.15
C SER A 107 13.73 12.71 6.35
N VAL A 108 12.73 13.59 6.44
CA VAL A 108 11.36 13.21 6.79
C VAL A 108 10.66 12.54 5.62
N THR A 109 10.00 11.41 5.89
CA THR A 109 9.23 10.66 4.89
C THR A 109 7.72 10.69 5.15
N ASN A 110 7.28 11.00 6.40
CA ASN A 110 5.89 11.04 6.80
C ASN A 110 5.59 12.29 7.64
N MET A 111 4.67 13.14 7.13
CA MET A 111 4.16 14.36 7.79
C MET A 111 2.63 14.31 7.96
N GLU A 112 2.05 13.10 7.98
CA GLU A 112 0.59 12.94 8.14
C GLU A 112 0.09 13.68 9.37
N SER A 113 -0.96 14.50 9.19
CA SER A 113 -1.64 15.25 10.27
C SER A 113 -0.72 16.13 11.13
N MET A 114 0.47 16.53 10.64
CA MET A 114 1.49 17.22 11.45
C MET A 114 0.93 18.45 12.18
N PHE A 115 0.14 19.29 11.50
CA PHE A 115 -0.53 20.47 12.04
C PHE A 115 -2.05 20.33 12.05
N GLY A 116 -2.57 19.10 12.01
CA GLY A 116 -4.00 18.85 12.03
C GLY A 116 -4.67 19.51 13.25
N THR A 117 -5.75 20.26 13.02
CA THR A 117 -6.50 21.03 14.02
C THR A 117 -5.69 22.09 14.81
N CYS A 118 -4.55 22.54 14.26
CA CYS A 118 -3.77 23.66 14.78
C CYS A 118 -4.39 24.99 14.29
N GLY A 119 -5.55 25.36 14.81
CA GLY A 119 -6.36 26.47 14.30
C GLY A 119 -5.67 27.83 14.22
N LYS A 120 -4.62 28.10 15.04
CA LYS A 120 -3.84 29.36 15.05
C LYS A 120 -2.59 29.30 14.18
N PHE A 121 -2.15 28.10 13.74
CA PHE A 121 -0.89 27.94 13.02
C PHE A 121 -0.89 28.68 11.67
N ASN A 122 0.11 29.56 11.48
CA ASN A 122 0.29 30.30 10.24
C ASN A 122 1.76 30.76 10.06
N GLN A 123 2.75 29.90 10.36
CA GLN A 123 4.15 30.20 10.20
C GLN A 123 4.66 29.79 8.80
N PRO A 124 5.68 30.45 8.25
CA PRO A 124 6.23 30.12 6.95
C PRO A 124 6.93 28.75 6.98
N LEU A 125 6.71 27.96 5.93
CA LEU A 125 7.30 26.63 5.74
C LEU A 125 7.83 26.43 4.31
N ASN A 126 7.87 27.51 3.50
CA ASN A 126 8.13 27.40 2.07
C ASN A 126 9.56 26.94 1.73
N ASP A 127 10.50 27.12 2.66
CA ASP A 127 11.91 26.77 2.46
C ASP A 127 12.24 25.36 3.01
N TRP A 128 11.25 24.61 3.50
CA TRP A 128 11.43 23.23 3.88
C TRP A 128 11.74 22.34 2.67
N ASP A 129 12.77 21.51 2.77
CA ASP A 129 13.05 20.45 1.81
C ASP A 129 12.18 19.23 2.12
N ILE A 130 11.10 19.04 1.37
CA ILE A 130 10.18 17.91 1.50
C ILE A 130 10.37 16.85 0.40
N SER A 131 11.47 16.89 -0.35
CA SER A 131 11.73 16.02 -1.50
C SER A 131 11.70 14.51 -1.18
N ASN A 132 11.85 14.12 0.10
CA ASN A 132 11.74 12.72 0.55
C ASN A 132 10.36 12.37 1.13
N VAL A 133 9.45 13.34 1.28
CA VAL A 133 8.15 13.12 1.92
C VAL A 133 7.20 12.37 0.99
N ARG A 134 6.57 11.32 1.50
CA ARG A 134 5.62 10.46 0.76
C ARG A 134 4.17 10.65 1.17
N ASN A 135 3.93 11.14 2.39
CA ASN A 135 2.59 11.33 2.94
C ASN A 135 2.46 12.68 3.63
N ILE A 136 1.56 13.51 3.09
CA ILE A 136 1.14 14.79 3.68
C ILE A 136 -0.37 14.81 3.98
N SER A 137 -1.02 13.65 4.05
CA SER A 137 -2.46 13.55 4.34
C SER A 137 -2.79 14.26 5.64
N CYS A 138 -3.89 15.02 5.66
CA CYS A 138 -4.36 15.80 6.81
C CYS A 138 -3.34 16.81 7.39
N MET A 139 -2.22 17.09 6.71
CA MET A 139 -1.11 17.87 7.29
C MET A 139 -1.56 19.20 7.89
N PHE A 140 -2.50 19.91 7.24
CA PHE A 140 -3.09 21.17 7.70
C PHE A 140 -4.61 21.06 7.94
N CYS A 141 -5.16 19.84 8.08
CA CYS A 141 -6.60 19.64 8.28
C CYS A 141 -7.10 20.48 9.47
N GLU A 142 -8.13 21.33 9.24
CA GLU A 142 -8.68 22.27 10.23
C GLU A 142 -7.67 23.29 10.81
N ALA A 143 -6.55 23.52 10.14
CA ALA A 143 -5.66 24.65 10.44
C ALA A 143 -6.25 25.95 9.85
N GLU A 144 -7.32 26.45 10.46
CA GLU A 144 -8.16 27.53 9.91
C GLU A 144 -7.41 28.81 9.56
N SER A 145 -6.31 29.11 10.27
CA SER A 145 -5.52 30.34 10.08
C SER A 145 -4.44 30.20 8.98
N PHE A 146 -4.11 28.97 8.59
CA PHE A 146 -2.99 28.73 7.68
C PHE A 146 -3.24 29.31 6.28
N ASN A 147 -2.31 30.15 5.83
CA ASN A 147 -2.32 30.76 4.49
C ASN A 147 -0.91 31.21 4.06
N GLN A 148 0.12 30.40 4.31
CA GLN A 148 1.49 30.68 3.89
C GLN A 148 1.79 30.04 2.52
N PRO A 149 2.70 30.64 1.71
CA PRO A 149 3.10 30.04 0.44
C PRO A 149 3.79 28.69 0.64
N LEU A 150 3.61 27.79 -0.33
CA LEU A 150 4.19 26.44 -0.40
C LEU A 150 4.64 26.11 -1.84
N ASP A 151 4.88 27.12 -2.66
CA ASP A 151 5.17 26.99 -4.09
C ASP A 151 6.59 26.48 -4.39
N LYS A 152 7.49 26.47 -3.39
CA LYS A 152 8.85 25.91 -3.53
C LYS A 152 8.93 24.42 -3.17
N TRP A 153 7.87 23.83 -2.63
CA TRP A 153 7.90 22.44 -2.21
C TRP A 153 8.08 21.49 -3.40
N ASP A 154 9.08 20.61 -3.33
CA ASP A 154 9.21 19.47 -4.24
C ASP A 154 8.32 18.32 -3.75
N THR A 155 7.20 18.12 -4.44
CA THR A 155 6.20 17.09 -4.11
C THR A 155 6.34 15.83 -4.97
N SER A 156 7.46 15.67 -5.68
CA SER A 156 7.65 14.58 -6.65
C SER A 156 7.57 13.16 -6.06
N GLU A 157 7.94 12.99 -4.77
CA GLU A 157 7.83 11.70 -4.07
C GLU A 157 6.51 11.52 -3.33
N VAL A 158 5.65 12.54 -3.26
CA VAL A 158 4.39 12.47 -2.51
C VAL A 158 3.39 11.55 -3.21
N ARG A 159 2.79 10.66 -2.43
CA ARG A 159 1.81 9.66 -2.88
C ARG A 159 0.42 9.87 -2.31
N GLU A 160 0.34 10.45 -1.11
CA GLU A 160 -0.89 10.67 -0.36
C GLU A 160 -1.02 12.14 0.04
N MET A 161 -2.11 12.80 -0.44
CA MET A 161 -2.46 14.20 -0.17
C MET A 161 -3.91 14.33 0.34
N ALA A 162 -4.51 13.22 0.83
CA ALA A 162 -5.90 13.25 1.28
C ALA A 162 -6.07 14.23 2.44
N TRP A 163 -7.11 15.08 2.39
CA TRP A 163 -7.49 16.02 3.44
C TRP A 163 -6.43 17.08 3.82
N THR A 164 -5.39 17.28 3.00
CA THR A 164 -4.22 18.13 3.34
C THR A 164 -4.65 19.52 3.79
N PHE A 165 -5.59 20.17 3.09
CA PHE A 165 -6.09 21.52 3.42
C PHE A 165 -7.58 21.51 3.80
N ALA A 166 -8.11 20.36 4.23
CA ALA A 166 -9.52 20.29 4.65
C ALA A 166 -9.77 21.23 5.82
N GLY A 167 -10.80 22.05 5.74
CA GLY A 167 -11.12 23.04 6.78
C GLY A 167 -10.17 24.25 6.87
N CYS A 168 -9.17 24.37 6.01
CA CYS A 168 -8.28 25.55 5.95
C CYS A 168 -9.03 26.76 5.36
N THR A 169 -9.87 27.40 6.14
CA THR A 169 -10.83 28.42 5.68
C THR A 169 -10.18 29.66 5.09
N LYS A 170 -8.91 29.95 5.42
CA LYS A 170 -8.15 31.10 4.91
C LYS A 170 -7.22 30.76 3.75
N PHE A 171 -6.91 29.47 3.54
CA PHE A 171 -5.92 29.04 2.55
C PHE A 171 -6.33 29.41 1.12
N ASN A 172 -5.45 30.15 0.43
CA ASN A 172 -5.60 30.52 -0.98
C ASN A 172 -4.24 30.78 -1.64
N GLN A 173 -3.21 29.99 -1.34
CA GLN A 173 -1.89 30.12 -1.95
C GLN A 173 -1.77 29.29 -3.22
N ASN A 174 -0.94 29.77 -4.15
CA ASN A 174 -0.70 29.05 -5.39
C ASN A 174 0.19 27.83 -5.15
N ILE A 175 -0.34 26.66 -5.47
CA ILE A 175 0.32 25.36 -5.42
C ILE A 175 0.26 24.65 -6.78
N GLY A 176 -0.02 25.38 -7.85
CA GLY A 176 -0.09 24.84 -9.21
C GLY A 176 1.22 24.25 -9.73
N SER A 177 2.36 24.63 -9.12
CA SER A 177 3.69 24.08 -9.43
C SER A 177 3.96 22.68 -8.86
N TRP A 178 3.12 22.18 -7.96
CA TRP A 178 3.33 20.89 -7.33
C TRP A 178 3.32 19.74 -8.35
N ASN A 179 4.28 18.83 -8.24
CA ASN A 179 4.31 17.61 -9.02
C ASN A 179 3.38 16.57 -8.36
N THR A 180 2.26 16.25 -9.02
CA THR A 180 1.25 15.33 -8.51
C THR A 180 1.26 13.96 -9.21
N SER A 181 2.22 13.71 -10.10
CA SER A 181 2.25 12.52 -10.95
C SER A 181 2.32 11.17 -10.18
N ASN A 182 2.83 11.17 -8.95
CA ASN A 182 2.91 9.98 -8.10
C ASN A 182 1.73 9.84 -7.12
N VAL A 183 0.83 10.83 -7.08
CA VAL A 183 -0.27 10.86 -6.11
C VAL A 183 -1.40 9.95 -6.54
N PHE A 184 -1.89 9.11 -5.62
CA PHE A 184 -3.04 8.25 -5.86
C PHE A 184 -4.25 8.55 -4.97
N ARG A 185 -4.09 9.37 -3.91
CA ARG A 185 -5.15 9.78 -2.98
C ARG A 185 -5.22 11.30 -2.83
N MET A 186 -6.38 11.89 -3.15
CA MET A 186 -6.68 13.31 -3.02
C MET A 186 -8.06 13.57 -2.37
N GLU A 187 -8.58 12.57 -1.63
CA GLU A 187 -9.89 12.73 -0.97
C GLU A 187 -9.89 13.95 -0.06
N GLY A 188 -10.95 14.73 -0.12
CA GLY A 188 -11.18 15.87 0.76
C GLY A 188 -10.08 16.93 0.77
N MET A 189 -9.13 16.93 -0.18
CA MET A 189 -7.93 17.79 -0.13
C MET A 189 -8.24 19.27 0.15
N PHE A 190 -9.34 19.79 -0.38
CA PHE A 190 -9.82 21.15 -0.19
C PHE A 190 -11.23 21.20 0.42
N GLU A 191 -11.68 20.14 1.11
CA GLU A 191 -13.02 20.14 1.75
C GLU A 191 -13.10 21.31 2.74
N GLY A 192 -14.12 22.17 2.57
CA GLY A 192 -14.31 23.33 3.45
C GLY A 192 -13.25 24.44 3.31
N ALA A 193 -12.31 24.37 2.38
CA ALA A 193 -11.36 25.46 2.07
C ALA A 193 -12.10 26.58 1.32
N VAL A 194 -12.92 27.32 2.04
CA VAL A 194 -13.94 28.26 1.48
C VAL A 194 -13.37 29.37 0.60
N ARG A 195 -12.11 29.75 0.78
CA ARG A 195 -11.44 30.83 0.01
C ARG A 195 -10.58 30.32 -1.13
N PHE A 196 -10.29 29.02 -1.18
CA PHE A 196 -9.37 28.47 -2.16
C PHE A 196 -9.91 28.63 -3.58
N ASN A 197 -9.10 29.26 -4.46
CA ASN A 197 -9.43 29.50 -5.88
C ASN A 197 -8.15 29.67 -6.72
N GLN A 198 -7.15 28.79 -6.54
CA GLN A 198 -5.90 28.86 -7.31
C GLN A 198 -5.88 27.86 -8.46
N PRO A 199 -5.12 28.12 -9.55
CA PRO A 199 -5.08 27.23 -10.70
C PRO A 199 -4.44 25.90 -10.36
N LEU A 200 -5.09 24.80 -10.81
CA LEU A 200 -4.64 23.43 -10.63
C LEU A 200 -4.64 22.64 -11.95
N ASN A 201 -4.88 23.31 -13.09
CA ASN A 201 -5.10 22.63 -14.37
C ASN A 201 -3.86 21.88 -14.91
N ASP A 202 -2.67 22.26 -14.44
CA ASP A 202 -1.41 21.64 -14.84
C ASP A 202 -1.01 20.45 -13.95
N TRP A 203 -1.80 20.12 -12.93
CA TRP A 203 -1.57 18.92 -12.12
C TRP A 203 -1.79 17.65 -12.94
N ASP A 204 -0.84 16.73 -12.88
CA ASP A 204 -1.00 15.37 -13.39
C ASP A 204 -1.78 14.51 -12.39
N VAL A 205 -3.06 14.27 -12.66
CA VAL A 205 -3.94 13.45 -11.83
C VAL A 205 -4.15 12.04 -12.43
N SER A 206 -3.37 11.66 -13.44
CA SER A 206 -3.54 10.40 -14.18
C SER A 206 -3.38 9.14 -13.31
N ASN A 207 -2.70 9.24 -12.16
CA ASN A 207 -2.57 8.15 -11.19
C ASN A 207 -3.58 8.19 -10.04
N VAL A 208 -4.35 9.27 -9.93
CA VAL A 208 -5.31 9.44 -8.82
C VAL A 208 -6.50 8.50 -8.96
N ARG A 209 -6.82 7.80 -7.87
CA ARG A 209 -7.96 6.87 -7.78
C ARG A 209 -9.11 7.42 -6.94
N TYR A 210 -8.80 8.24 -5.94
CA TYR A 210 -9.78 8.69 -4.95
C TYR A 210 -9.80 10.21 -4.88
N MET A 211 -10.95 10.81 -5.25
CA MET A 211 -11.22 12.25 -5.23
C MET A 211 -12.50 12.57 -4.45
N LEU A 212 -12.97 11.62 -3.60
CA LEU A 212 -14.13 11.82 -2.73
C LEU A 212 -14.05 13.17 -2.03
N ARG A 213 -15.08 14.01 -2.15
CA ARG A 213 -15.20 15.34 -1.51
C ARG A 213 -14.05 16.33 -1.76
N MET A 214 -13.20 16.16 -2.78
CA MET A 214 -11.97 16.94 -2.96
C MET A 214 -12.22 18.46 -2.86
N PHE A 215 -13.34 18.97 -3.36
CA PHE A 215 -13.76 20.37 -3.30
C PHE A 215 -15.11 20.57 -2.59
N ASP A 216 -15.58 19.61 -1.74
CA ASP A 216 -16.86 19.78 -1.00
C ASP A 216 -16.76 21.02 -0.11
N GLY A 217 -17.62 22.02 -0.32
CA GLY A 217 -17.62 23.26 0.44
C GLY A 217 -16.50 24.26 0.09
N ALA A 218 -15.69 24.03 -0.93
CA ALA A 218 -14.76 25.00 -1.49
C ALA A 218 -15.54 26.10 -2.26
N LYS A 219 -16.17 27.00 -1.51
CA LYS A 219 -17.22 27.90 -2.04
C LYS A 219 -16.73 28.86 -3.13
N SER A 220 -15.46 29.27 -3.10
CA SER A 220 -14.88 30.22 -4.07
C SER A 220 -14.25 29.54 -5.27
N PHE A 221 -14.04 28.21 -5.23
CA PHE A 221 -13.32 27.49 -6.28
C PHE A 221 -14.05 27.55 -7.61
N ASN A 222 -13.38 28.07 -8.65
CA ASN A 222 -13.90 28.17 -10.03
C ASN A 222 -12.76 28.19 -11.05
N GLN A 223 -11.73 27.35 -10.89
CA GLN A 223 -10.63 27.26 -11.85
C GLN A 223 -10.88 26.12 -12.85
N PRO A 224 -10.37 26.23 -14.09
CA PRO A 224 -10.48 25.19 -15.08
C PRO A 224 -9.75 23.90 -14.62
N LEU A 225 -10.28 22.76 -15.00
CA LEU A 225 -9.75 21.42 -14.74
C LEU A 225 -9.87 20.53 -15.98
N ASP A 226 -10.01 21.12 -17.15
CA ASP A 226 -10.26 20.46 -18.42
C ASP A 226 -9.09 19.58 -18.90
N ARG A 227 -7.86 19.85 -18.42
CA ARG A 227 -6.67 19.04 -18.74
C ARG A 227 -6.51 17.79 -17.83
N TRP A 228 -7.32 17.66 -16.79
CA TRP A 228 -7.19 16.53 -15.88
C TRP A 228 -7.58 15.22 -16.53
N ASN A 229 -6.67 14.24 -16.49
CA ASN A 229 -6.97 12.86 -16.88
C ASN A 229 -7.53 12.09 -15.68
N VAL A 230 -8.86 12.00 -15.60
CA VAL A 230 -9.60 11.31 -14.52
C VAL A 230 -9.96 9.86 -14.86
N SER A 231 -9.36 9.29 -15.90
CA SER A 231 -9.71 7.94 -16.40
C SER A 231 -9.45 6.80 -15.41
N ARG A 232 -8.69 7.04 -14.33
CA ARG A 232 -8.44 6.06 -13.26
C ARG A 232 -9.20 6.32 -11.98
N VAL A 233 -9.99 7.40 -11.91
CA VAL A 233 -10.72 7.76 -10.70
C VAL A 233 -11.82 6.74 -10.42
N GLU A 234 -11.81 6.19 -9.22
CA GLU A 234 -12.78 5.19 -8.75
C GLU A 234 -13.89 5.82 -7.90
N ASP A 235 -13.56 6.90 -7.20
CA ASP A 235 -14.51 7.60 -6.33
C ASP A 235 -14.36 9.12 -6.46
N ALA A 236 -15.41 9.76 -6.95
CA ALA A 236 -15.61 11.19 -7.03
C ALA A 236 -16.94 11.63 -6.31
N GLU A 237 -17.44 10.76 -5.35
CA GLU A 237 -18.63 11.09 -4.58
C GLU A 237 -18.46 12.46 -3.92
N ARG A 238 -19.45 13.36 -4.12
CA ARG A 238 -19.47 14.71 -3.52
C ARG A 238 -18.30 15.62 -3.90
N MET A 239 -17.56 15.33 -4.97
CA MET A 239 -16.32 16.05 -5.29
C MET A 239 -16.49 17.57 -5.32
N PHE A 240 -17.55 18.09 -5.93
CA PHE A 240 -17.88 19.52 -6.00
C PHE A 240 -19.11 19.91 -5.17
N LYS A 241 -19.56 19.08 -4.25
CA LYS A 241 -20.73 19.39 -3.42
C LYS A 241 -20.49 20.70 -2.66
N ASN A 242 -21.48 21.61 -2.63
CA ASN A 242 -21.37 22.94 -2.02
C ASN A 242 -20.29 23.87 -2.61
N ALA A 243 -19.61 23.52 -3.70
CA ALA A 243 -18.71 24.41 -4.44
C ALA A 243 -19.54 25.44 -5.22
N ARG A 244 -20.00 26.47 -4.53
CA ARG A 244 -21.07 27.37 -5.04
C ARG A 244 -20.69 28.19 -6.25
N SER A 245 -19.41 28.50 -6.42
CA SER A 245 -18.91 29.29 -7.56
C SER A 245 -18.51 28.45 -8.76
N PHE A 246 -18.38 27.11 -8.60
CA PHE A 246 -17.84 26.24 -9.64
C PHE A 246 -18.77 26.15 -10.86
N ASN A 247 -18.24 26.55 -12.03
CA ASN A 247 -18.94 26.52 -13.33
C ASN A 247 -17.96 26.34 -14.51
N GLN A 248 -16.91 25.55 -14.33
CA GLN A 248 -15.98 25.25 -15.42
C GLN A 248 -16.41 23.99 -16.16
N PRO A 249 -16.29 23.94 -17.51
CA PRO A 249 -16.66 22.76 -18.27
C PRO A 249 -15.75 21.58 -17.91
N LEU A 250 -16.34 20.40 -17.82
CA LEU A 250 -15.64 19.12 -17.56
C LEU A 250 -15.92 18.11 -18.69
N ASP A 251 -16.39 18.58 -19.83
CA ASP A 251 -16.81 17.78 -20.97
C ASP A 251 -15.65 16.98 -21.60
N MET A 252 -14.38 17.34 -21.27
CA MET A 252 -13.19 16.60 -21.67
C MET A 252 -12.84 15.44 -20.70
N TRP A 253 -13.51 15.36 -19.54
CA TRP A 253 -13.24 14.30 -18.58
C TRP A 253 -13.74 12.94 -19.05
N LEU A 254 -12.87 11.95 -19.04
CA LEU A 254 -13.20 10.54 -19.26
C LEU A 254 -13.53 9.87 -17.93
N ILE A 255 -14.70 10.17 -17.37
CA ILE A 255 -15.14 9.58 -16.10
C ILE A 255 -15.38 8.07 -16.30
N PRO A 256 -14.69 7.18 -15.58
CA PRO A 256 -14.90 5.74 -15.71
C PRO A 256 -16.32 5.32 -15.31
N ARG A 257 -16.86 4.28 -15.94
CA ARG A 257 -18.18 3.73 -15.62
C ARG A 257 -18.33 3.22 -14.19
N PHE A 258 -17.24 2.79 -13.59
CA PHE A 258 -17.22 2.28 -12.23
C PHE A 258 -16.97 3.39 -11.19
N CYS A 259 -16.74 4.62 -11.63
CA CYS A 259 -16.54 5.76 -10.74
C CYS A 259 -17.82 6.09 -9.97
N ASP A 260 -17.72 6.21 -8.65
CA ASP A 260 -18.83 6.72 -7.84
C ASP A 260 -18.93 8.25 -8.00
N VAL A 261 -19.99 8.71 -8.64
CA VAL A 261 -20.28 10.14 -8.87
C VAL A 261 -21.49 10.62 -8.06
N ASN A 262 -21.95 9.86 -7.08
CA ASN A 262 -23.12 10.20 -6.28
C ASN A 262 -22.94 11.57 -5.60
N ASN A 263 -23.92 12.45 -5.76
CA ASN A 263 -23.92 13.82 -5.22
C ASN A 263 -22.74 14.70 -5.66
N MET A 264 -22.03 14.37 -6.74
CA MET A 264 -20.85 15.09 -7.20
C MET A 264 -21.07 16.60 -7.30
N PHE A 265 -22.23 17.04 -7.85
CA PHE A 265 -22.60 18.45 -8.02
C PHE A 265 -23.75 18.88 -7.11
N LEU A 266 -23.95 18.24 -5.96
CA LEU A 266 -25.01 18.59 -5.01
C LEU A 266 -24.75 19.99 -4.42
N TYR A 267 -25.74 20.88 -4.53
CA TYR A 267 -25.63 22.29 -4.12
C TYR A 267 -24.50 23.08 -4.81
N THR A 268 -24.24 22.78 -6.11
CA THR A 268 -23.33 23.52 -6.99
C THR A 268 -24.19 24.27 -8.02
N PRO A 269 -24.79 25.41 -7.68
CA PRO A 269 -25.90 26.01 -8.44
C PRO A 269 -25.48 26.55 -9.81
N LEU A 270 -24.24 26.97 -9.98
CA LEU A 270 -23.76 27.57 -11.23
C LEU A 270 -23.30 26.55 -12.27
N PHE A 271 -23.05 25.31 -11.89
CA PHE A 271 -22.57 24.28 -12.82
C PHE A 271 -23.69 23.82 -13.76
N THR A 272 -23.53 24.01 -15.07
CA THR A 272 -24.54 23.81 -16.11
C THR A 272 -24.07 22.95 -17.28
N ASP A 273 -22.90 22.34 -17.22
CA ASP A 273 -22.39 21.45 -18.28
C ASP A 273 -23.32 20.24 -18.45
N VAL A 274 -24.14 20.28 -19.51
CA VAL A 274 -25.17 19.26 -19.82
C VAL A 274 -24.55 17.89 -20.00
N LYS A 275 -23.41 17.81 -20.70
CA LYS A 275 -22.75 16.55 -21.03
C LYS A 275 -22.25 15.82 -19.77
N THR A 276 -21.56 16.53 -18.88
CA THR A 276 -21.11 15.96 -17.61
C THR A 276 -22.28 15.62 -16.68
N LEU A 277 -23.33 16.47 -16.62
CA LEU A 277 -24.49 16.22 -15.76
C LEU A 277 -25.30 14.99 -16.23
N THR A 278 -25.48 14.80 -17.53
CA THR A 278 -26.19 13.62 -18.09
C THR A 278 -25.37 12.35 -17.92
N LEU A 279 -24.03 12.41 -18.06
CA LEU A 279 -23.15 11.29 -17.76
C LEU A 279 -23.24 10.92 -16.27
N CYS A 280 -23.17 11.89 -15.37
CA CYS A 280 -23.34 11.64 -13.94
C CYS A 280 -24.73 11.07 -13.59
N PHE A 281 -25.78 11.54 -14.26
CA PHE A 281 -27.15 10.98 -14.12
C PHE A 281 -27.18 9.50 -14.52
N HIS A 282 -26.54 9.16 -15.63
CA HIS A 282 -26.41 7.78 -16.10
C HIS A 282 -25.62 6.89 -15.12
N LEU A 283 -24.47 7.36 -14.60
CA LEU A 283 -23.58 6.60 -13.74
C LEU A 283 -24.08 6.49 -12.30
N THR A 284 -24.95 7.41 -11.84
CA THR A 284 -25.42 7.46 -10.46
C THR A 284 -26.26 6.24 -10.09
N THR A 285 -25.85 5.53 -9.05
CA THR A 285 -26.52 4.29 -8.58
C THR A 285 -27.66 4.55 -7.59
N ARG A 286 -27.59 5.66 -6.83
CA ARG A 286 -28.55 5.98 -5.76
C ARG A 286 -29.75 6.79 -6.30
N LYS A 287 -30.98 6.29 -6.12
CA LYS A 287 -32.22 6.91 -6.61
C LYS A 287 -32.38 8.38 -6.20
N ASN A 288 -32.15 8.71 -4.93
CA ASN A 288 -32.25 10.10 -4.43
C ASN A 288 -31.25 11.06 -5.09
N CYS A 289 -30.05 10.55 -5.47
CA CYS A 289 -29.05 11.35 -6.18
C CYS A 289 -29.48 11.60 -7.61
N ARG A 290 -30.07 10.60 -8.29
CA ARG A 290 -30.66 10.76 -9.62
C ARG A 290 -31.79 11.80 -9.62
N THR A 291 -32.70 11.76 -8.65
CA THR A 291 -33.77 12.76 -8.52
C THR A 291 -33.22 14.18 -8.47
N ARG A 292 -32.18 14.42 -7.69
CA ARG A 292 -31.54 15.75 -7.56
C ARG A 292 -30.80 16.19 -8.84
N LEU A 293 -30.17 15.26 -9.56
CA LEU A 293 -29.54 15.56 -10.84
C LEU A 293 -30.61 15.86 -11.89
N LYS A 294 -31.75 15.12 -11.91
CA LYS A 294 -32.88 15.38 -12.75
C LYS A 294 -33.45 16.79 -12.55
N GLU A 295 -33.72 17.19 -11.29
CA GLU A 295 -34.16 18.56 -10.93
C GLU A 295 -33.22 19.66 -11.44
N LYS A 296 -31.94 19.34 -11.61
CA LYS A 296 -30.94 20.26 -12.16
C LYS A 296 -30.99 20.27 -13.70
N LEU A 297 -31.09 19.11 -14.32
CA LEU A 297 -31.21 18.96 -15.78
C LEU A 297 -32.52 19.56 -16.32
N ASP A 298 -33.64 19.45 -15.57
CA ASP A 298 -34.96 20.02 -15.94
C ASP A 298 -34.93 21.57 -16.10
N LYS A 299 -33.86 22.23 -15.58
CA LYS A 299 -33.67 23.69 -15.71
C LYS A 299 -32.81 24.09 -16.91
N LEU A 300 -32.28 23.13 -17.66
CA LEU A 300 -31.43 23.34 -18.83
C LEU A 300 -32.21 23.17 -20.12
N ASN A 301 -31.57 23.38 -21.27
CA ASN A 301 -32.22 23.25 -22.58
C ASN A 301 -32.68 21.78 -22.80
N PRO A 302 -34.00 21.52 -22.95
CA PRO A 302 -34.50 20.16 -23.06
C PRO A 302 -34.00 19.41 -24.31
N ALA A 303 -33.77 20.11 -25.43
CA ALA A 303 -33.28 19.49 -26.66
C ALA A 303 -31.81 18.99 -26.48
N GLU A 304 -31.00 19.78 -25.82
CA GLU A 304 -29.61 19.44 -25.53
C GLU A 304 -29.54 18.28 -24.54
N VAL A 305 -30.32 18.32 -23.45
CA VAL A 305 -30.43 17.25 -22.46
C VAL A 305 -30.91 15.95 -23.12
N CYS A 306 -31.94 16.00 -23.95
CA CYS A 306 -32.49 14.84 -24.66
C CYS A 306 -31.46 14.23 -25.62
N THR A 307 -30.70 15.07 -26.35
CA THR A 307 -29.62 14.64 -27.24
C THR A 307 -28.53 13.90 -26.46
N GLU A 308 -28.07 14.45 -25.36
CA GLU A 308 -27.03 13.81 -24.54
C GLU A 308 -27.54 12.53 -23.85
N LEU A 309 -28.77 12.51 -23.32
CA LEU A 309 -29.38 11.28 -22.75
C LEU A 309 -29.51 10.17 -23.79
N SER A 310 -29.66 10.49 -25.08
CA SER A 310 -29.75 9.49 -26.15
C SER A 310 -28.49 8.64 -26.31
N ARG A 311 -27.37 9.10 -25.78
CA ARG A 311 -26.06 8.38 -25.79
C ARG A 311 -25.98 7.26 -24.75
N TYR A 312 -26.93 7.22 -23.79
CA TYR A 312 -26.87 6.29 -22.66
C TYR A 312 -28.06 5.31 -22.65
N GLY A 313 -27.78 4.03 -22.39
CA GLY A 313 -28.78 2.94 -22.52
C GLY A 313 -29.34 2.42 -21.19
N SER A 314 -29.11 3.08 -20.06
CA SER A 314 -29.72 2.63 -18.80
C SER A 314 -31.23 2.88 -18.76
N GLU A 315 -31.99 2.01 -18.05
CA GLU A 315 -33.43 2.10 -17.92
C GLU A 315 -33.90 3.49 -17.46
N HIS A 316 -33.29 4.03 -16.44
CA HIS A 316 -33.63 5.34 -15.88
C HIS A 316 -33.27 6.53 -16.79
N THR A 317 -32.24 6.42 -17.66
CA THR A 317 -31.98 7.45 -18.68
C THR A 317 -33.00 7.38 -19.81
N ALA A 318 -33.45 6.19 -20.20
CA ALA A 318 -34.51 5.98 -21.18
C ALA A 318 -35.86 6.50 -20.67
N GLU A 319 -36.21 6.25 -19.41
CA GLU A 319 -37.42 6.78 -18.77
C GLU A 319 -37.40 8.31 -18.74
N TYR A 320 -36.31 8.92 -18.29
CA TYR A 320 -36.20 10.39 -18.23
C TYR A 320 -36.22 11.02 -19.62
N LYS A 321 -35.59 10.41 -20.61
CA LYS A 321 -35.64 10.84 -22.00
C LYS A 321 -37.08 10.81 -22.51
N HIS A 322 -37.85 9.73 -22.26
CA HIS A 322 -39.23 9.59 -22.65
C HIS A 322 -40.14 10.63 -21.98
N GLU A 323 -39.89 10.97 -20.70
CA GLU A 323 -40.60 12.06 -20.02
C GLU A 323 -40.34 13.41 -20.72
N LEU A 324 -39.09 13.73 -21.08
CA LEU A 324 -38.74 14.96 -21.81
C LEU A 324 -39.40 15.01 -23.19
N GLU A 325 -39.37 13.91 -23.95
CA GLU A 325 -40.02 13.81 -25.27
C GLU A 325 -41.54 13.95 -25.18
N THR A 326 -42.13 13.50 -24.07
CA THR A 326 -43.57 13.64 -23.82
C THR A 326 -43.94 15.07 -23.43
N ALA A 327 -43.13 15.74 -22.65
CA ALA A 327 -43.29 17.13 -22.23
C ALA A 327 -43.00 18.13 -23.37
N HIS A 328 -42.19 17.75 -24.34
CA HIS A 328 -41.69 18.56 -25.43
C HIS A 328 -41.87 17.80 -26.78
N PRO A 329 -43.10 17.69 -27.35
CA PRO A 329 -43.34 16.90 -28.54
C PRO A 329 -42.54 17.31 -29.78
N GLU A 330 -42.05 18.57 -29.84
CA GLU A 330 -41.16 19.08 -30.87
C GLU A 330 -39.82 18.35 -30.96
N LEU A 331 -39.42 17.62 -29.90
CA LEU A 331 -38.18 16.85 -29.88
C LEU A 331 -38.26 15.50 -30.59
N GLN A 332 -39.47 14.99 -30.88
CA GLN A 332 -39.68 13.70 -31.51
C GLN A 332 -39.18 13.61 -32.97
N GLY A 333 -39.01 14.74 -33.64
CA GLY A 333 -38.53 14.81 -35.04
C GLY A 333 -37.01 14.73 -35.22
N PHE A 334 -36.23 14.88 -34.16
CA PHE A 334 -34.75 14.94 -34.25
C PHE A 334 -34.03 13.59 -34.21
N ILE A 335 -34.71 12.47 -33.91
CA ILE A 335 -34.09 11.20 -33.55
C ILE A 335 -34.37 10.04 -34.54
N SER A 336 -35.19 10.26 -35.59
CA SER A 336 -35.60 9.17 -36.51
C SER A 336 -34.66 8.91 -37.70
N ALA A 337 -33.41 9.38 -37.66
CA ALA A 337 -32.44 9.14 -38.73
C ALA A 337 -31.20 8.38 -38.19
N SER A 338 -31.31 7.07 -38.02
CA SER A 338 -30.24 6.10 -38.33
C SER A 338 -30.65 4.68 -37.90
N THR A 339 -31.35 3.97 -38.75
CA THR A 339 -31.45 2.50 -38.72
C THR A 339 -31.04 1.97 -40.09
N ASP A 340 -29.78 2.09 -40.41
CA ASP A 340 -29.11 1.25 -41.41
C ASP A 340 -27.80 0.72 -40.84
N ALA A 341 -27.48 -0.52 -41.21
CA ALA A 341 -26.46 -1.36 -40.59
C ALA A 341 -25.01 -0.90 -40.86
N GLU A 342 -24.70 0.38 -40.64
CA GLU A 342 -23.33 0.83 -40.62
C GLU A 342 -22.71 0.50 -39.25
N LYS A 343 -21.56 -0.20 -39.25
CA LYS A 343 -20.76 -0.41 -38.04
C LYS A 343 -20.36 0.95 -37.47
N HIS A 344 -20.61 1.17 -36.18
CA HIS A 344 -20.12 2.34 -35.46
C HIS A 344 -18.60 2.27 -35.40
N LYS A 345 -17.90 3.29 -35.92
CA LYS A 345 -16.44 3.32 -35.98
C LYS A 345 -15.89 4.43 -35.07
N PRO A 346 -15.76 4.16 -33.75
CA PRO A 346 -15.19 5.12 -32.82
C PRO A 346 -13.73 5.40 -33.17
N ARG A 347 -13.33 6.67 -33.12
CA ARG A 347 -11.96 7.13 -33.38
C ARG A 347 -11.14 7.26 -32.11
N THR A 348 -11.80 7.31 -30.97
CA THR A 348 -11.20 7.51 -29.66
C THR A 348 -11.80 6.55 -28.63
N LYS A 349 -11.06 6.26 -27.57
CA LYS A 349 -11.54 5.51 -26.41
C LYS A 349 -12.84 6.10 -25.85
N ARG A 350 -12.97 7.42 -25.86
CA ARG A 350 -14.16 8.13 -25.40
C ARG A 350 -15.39 7.76 -26.24
N GLU A 351 -15.28 7.87 -27.56
CA GLU A 351 -16.37 7.49 -28.46
C GLU A 351 -16.76 6.03 -28.29
N LEU A 352 -15.76 5.14 -28.09
CA LEU A 352 -16.01 3.73 -27.81
C LEU A 352 -16.77 3.56 -26.49
N ILE A 353 -16.38 4.25 -25.41
CA ILE A 353 -17.09 4.23 -24.12
C ILE A 353 -18.53 4.71 -24.30
N GLU A 354 -18.76 5.80 -25.02
CA GLU A 354 -20.09 6.33 -25.31
C GLU A 354 -20.98 5.27 -26.01
N LEU A 355 -20.43 4.54 -27.00
CA LEU A 355 -21.13 3.43 -27.68
C LEU A 355 -21.45 2.27 -26.74
N LEU A 356 -20.49 1.91 -25.89
CA LEU A 356 -20.68 0.84 -24.90
C LEU A 356 -21.73 1.24 -23.84
N ASP A 357 -21.88 2.53 -23.53
CA ASP A 357 -22.87 3.06 -22.60
C ASP A 357 -24.28 3.06 -23.16
N MET A 358 -24.43 3.03 -24.47
CA MET A 358 -25.75 2.76 -25.12
C MET A 358 -26.27 1.34 -24.80
N GLY A 359 -25.48 0.49 -24.17
CA GLY A 359 -25.89 -0.82 -23.64
C GLY A 359 -26.35 -1.80 -24.72
N ALA A 360 -27.49 -2.47 -24.47
CA ALA A 360 -28.02 -3.48 -25.39
C ALA A 360 -28.53 -2.92 -26.74
N LYS A 361 -28.60 -1.60 -26.89
CA LYS A 361 -29.04 -0.96 -28.14
C LYS A 361 -28.02 -1.11 -29.27
N ILE A 362 -26.72 -1.18 -28.92
CA ILE A 362 -25.67 -1.41 -29.90
C ILE A 362 -25.00 -2.76 -29.56
N PRO A 363 -25.22 -3.80 -30.38
CA PRO A 363 -24.47 -5.04 -30.25
C PRO A 363 -22.96 -4.79 -30.39
N LEU A 364 -22.14 -5.46 -29.57
CA LEU A 364 -20.67 -5.31 -29.65
C LEU A 364 -20.14 -5.64 -31.06
N ALA A 365 -20.81 -6.56 -31.78
CA ALA A 365 -20.49 -6.90 -33.17
C ALA A 365 -20.60 -5.74 -34.15
N ASN A 366 -21.42 -4.72 -33.82
CA ASN A 366 -21.64 -3.55 -34.68
C ASN A 366 -20.67 -2.41 -34.37
N ILE A 367 -19.65 -2.63 -33.54
CA ILE A 367 -18.62 -1.65 -33.25
C ILE A 367 -17.33 -2.05 -33.99
N ASP A 368 -16.87 -1.19 -34.90
CA ASP A 368 -15.57 -1.30 -35.57
C ASP A 368 -14.50 -0.62 -34.72
N THR A 369 -13.67 -1.42 -34.02
CA THR A 369 -12.64 -0.94 -33.12
C THR A 369 -11.29 -0.70 -33.77
N SER A 370 -11.19 -0.81 -35.11
CA SER A 370 -9.93 -0.75 -35.88
C SER A 370 -9.11 0.54 -35.70
N LEU A 371 -9.69 1.62 -35.19
CA LEU A 371 -9.00 2.88 -34.90
C LEU A 371 -8.61 3.05 -33.42
N ILE A 372 -9.00 2.11 -32.57
CA ILE A 372 -8.77 2.21 -31.12
C ILE A 372 -7.38 1.69 -30.79
N THR A 373 -6.62 2.51 -30.07
CA THR A 373 -5.26 2.17 -29.60
C THR A 373 -5.22 1.95 -28.08
N ASP A 374 -6.21 2.42 -27.34
CA ASP A 374 -6.33 2.31 -25.88
C ASP A 374 -7.66 1.67 -25.50
N MET A 375 -7.57 0.48 -24.88
CA MET A 375 -8.70 -0.26 -24.34
C MET A 375 -8.64 -0.40 -22.79
N GLU A 376 -7.81 0.45 -22.13
CA GLU A 376 -7.69 0.41 -20.68
C GLU A 376 -9.05 0.57 -19.99
N GLY A 377 -9.39 -0.38 -19.12
CA GLY A 377 -10.53 -0.33 -18.20
C GLY A 377 -11.92 -0.38 -18.84
N LEU A 378 -12.06 -0.67 -20.14
CA LEU A 378 -13.36 -0.60 -20.85
C LEU A 378 -14.49 -1.37 -20.16
N PHE A 379 -14.18 -2.50 -19.55
CA PHE A 379 -15.14 -3.35 -18.84
C PHE A 379 -14.78 -3.55 -17.36
N ARG A 380 -13.98 -2.65 -16.80
CA ARG A 380 -13.55 -2.73 -15.40
C ARG A 380 -14.77 -2.72 -14.46
N LYS A 381 -14.81 -3.70 -13.52
CA LYS A 381 -15.93 -3.93 -12.59
C LYS A 381 -17.31 -4.08 -13.27
N SER A 382 -17.31 -4.46 -14.55
CA SER A 382 -18.54 -4.63 -15.33
C SER A 382 -19.39 -5.76 -14.77
N LYS A 383 -20.69 -5.50 -14.59
CA LYS A 383 -21.70 -6.51 -14.26
C LYS A 383 -22.32 -7.13 -15.50
N ARG A 384 -21.82 -6.82 -16.68
CA ARG A 384 -22.31 -7.38 -17.95
C ARG A 384 -22.13 -8.89 -17.96
N SER A 385 -23.17 -9.62 -18.31
CA SER A 385 -23.14 -11.08 -18.44
C SER A 385 -23.05 -11.55 -19.89
N ASN A 386 -23.44 -10.71 -20.85
CA ASN A 386 -23.40 -11.03 -22.28
C ASN A 386 -22.37 -10.14 -23.00
N PHE A 387 -21.33 -10.76 -23.53
CA PHE A 387 -20.26 -10.12 -24.29
C PHE A 387 -20.27 -10.57 -25.76
N ALA A 388 -21.38 -11.19 -26.26
CA ALA A 388 -21.45 -11.65 -27.64
C ALA A 388 -21.17 -10.51 -28.64
N GLY A 389 -20.32 -10.79 -29.61
CA GLY A 389 -19.86 -9.82 -30.60
C GLY A 389 -18.49 -9.19 -30.25
N ILE A 390 -17.99 -9.32 -29.02
CA ILE A 390 -16.67 -8.80 -28.65
C ILE A 390 -15.54 -9.54 -29.37
N GLU A 391 -15.75 -10.80 -29.72
CA GLU A 391 -14.82 -11.64 -30.48
C GLU A 391 -14.55 -11.10 -31.90
N THR A 392 -15.42 -10.22 -32.39
CA THR A 392 -15.28 -9.61 -33.74
C THR A 392 -14.51 -8.29 -33.72
N TRP A 393 -14.08 -7.83 -32.57
CA TRP A 393 -13.35 -6.58 -32.46
C TRP A 393 -11.97 -6.67 -33.10
N ASP A 394 -11.63 -5.66 -33.88
CA ASP A 394 -10.27 -5.47 -34.39
C ASP A 394 -9.42 -4.83 -33.31
N THR A 395 -8.46 -5.58 -32.81
CA THR A 395 -7.54 -5.16 -31.74
C THR A 395 -6.12 -4.92 -32.24
N SER A 396 -5.90 -5.01 -33.56
CA SER A 396 -4.58 -4.94 -34.16
C SER A 396 -3.80 -3.64 -33.91
N ASN A 397 -4.49 -2.54 -33.63
CA ASN A 397 -3.88 -1.24 -33.32
C ASN A 397 -3.81 -0.93 -31.81
N VAL A 398 -4.25 -1.86 -30.95
CA VAL A 398 -4.31 -1.62 -29.50
C VAL A 398 -2.90 -1.73 -28.88
N VAL A 399 -2.52 -0.72 -28.11
CA VAL A 399 -1.24 -0.64 -27.42
C VAL A 399 -1.37 -0.97 -25.93
N THR A 400 -2.54 -0.71 -25.33
CA THR A 400 -2.81 -1.04 -23.90
C THR A 400 -4.17 -1.67 -23.72
N MET A 401 -4.20 -2.77 -22.95
CA MET A 401 -5.39 -3.45 -22.48
C MET A 401 -5.46 -3.50 -20.93
N LYS A 402 -4.68 -2.62 -20.29
CA LYS A 402 -4.62 -2.51 -18.85
C LYS A 402 -6.00 -2.44 -18.22
N HIS A 403 -6.25 -3.22 -17.15
CA HIS A 403 -7.55 -3.29 -16.45
C HIS A 403 -8.78 -3.60 -17.31
N MET A 404 -8.65 -4.01 -18.57
CA MET A 404 -9.79 -4.06 -19.50
C MET A 404 -10.99 -4.84 -18.97
N PHE A 405 -10.77 -5.95 -18.29
CA PHE A 405 -11.82 -6.79 -17.68
C PHE A 405 -11.64 -6.90 -16.15
N ALA A 406 -10.85 -6.02 -15.52
CA ALA A 406 -10.59 -6.10 -14.09
C ALA A 406 -11.90 -6.04 -13.28
N GLY A 407 -12.14 -7.02 -12.41
CA GLY A 407 -13.37 -7.15 -11.64
C GLY A 407 -14.63 -7.47 -12.47
N ALA A 408 -14.49 -7.84 -13.74
CA ALA A 408 -15.61 -8.29 -14.56
C ALA A 408 -15.97 -9.75 -14.22
N ILE A 409 -16.57 -9.96 -13.05
CA ILE A 409 -16.79 -11.28 -12.41
C ILE A 409 -17.54 -12.30 -13.25
N TYR A 410 -18.34 -11.85 -14.23
CA TYR A 410 -19.11 -12.70 -15.14
C TYR A 410 -18.45 -12.91 -16.51
N PHE A 411 -17.32 -12.24 -16.77
CA PHE A 411 -16.64 -12.36 -18.05
C PHE A 411 -16.06 -13.77 -18.21
N ASN A 412 -16.49 -14.46 -19.25
CA ASN A 412 -15.96 -15.75 -19.69
C ASN A 412 -16.23 -15.97 -21.18
N HIS A 413 -15.95 -14.93 -22.01
CA HIS A 413 -16.15 -14.96 -23.45
C HIS A 413 -14.86 -15.31 -24.17
N ASP A 414 -14.97 -15.99 -25.32
CA ASP A 414 -13.80 -16.38 -26.12
C ASP A 414 -13.29 -15.16 -26.91
N ILE A 415 -12.04 -14.81 -26.66
CA ILE A 415 -11.33 -13.70 -27.30
C ILE A 415 -9.97 -14.18 -27.87
N SER A 416 -9.84 -15.49 -28.06
CA SER A 416 -8.59 -16.10 -28.54
C SER A 416 -8.19 -15.63 -29.95
N GLY A 417 -9.15 -15.12 -30.73
CA GLY A 417 -8.92 -14.58 -32.08
C GLY A 417 -8.43 -13.12 -32.12
N TRP A 418 -8.26 -12.45 -30.99
CA TRP A 418 -7.77 -11.07 -30.96
C TRP A 418 -6.29 -10.99 -31.37
N ASP A 419 -5.96 -10.02 -32.22
CA ASP A 419 -4.60 -9.63 -32.47
C ASP A 419 -4.09 -8.70 -31.35
N VAL A 420 -3.17 -9.21 -30.56
CA VAL A 420 -2.58 -8.46 -29.42
C VAL A 420 -1.09 -8.15 -29.65
N SER A 421 -0.60 -8.33 -30.87
CA SER A 421 0.83 -8.24 -31.21
C SER A 421 1.44 -6.85 -30.94
N ASN A 422 0.62 -5.79 -30.95
CA ASN A 422 1.04 -4.42 -30.65
C ASN A 422 0.86 -4.03 -29.18
N VAL A 423 0.23 -4.88 -28.36
CA VAL A 423 -0.04 -4.55 -26.95
C VAL A 423 1.26 -4.60 -26.14
N ARG A 424 1.48 -3.56 -25.34
CA ARG A 424 2.66 -3.41 -24.47
C ARG A 424 2.33 -3.54 -22.99
N ASP A 425 1.10 -3.16 -22.59
CA ASP A 425 0.63 -3.21 -21.20
C ASP A 425 -0.66 -4.04 -21.11
N MET A 426 -0.54 -5.20 -20.45
CA MET A 426 -1.67 -6.09 -20.11
C MET A 426 -1.87 -6.18 -18.59
N SER A 427 -1.26 -5.26 -17.82
CA SER A 427 -1.37 -5.31 -16.37
C SER A 427 -2.83 -5.25 -15.92
N HIS A 428 -3.18 -6.07 -14.93
CA HIS A 428 -4.53 -6.16 -14.37
C HIS A 428 -5.65 -6.56 -15.37
N MET A 429 -5.34 -7.04 -16.58
CA MET A 429 -6.35 -7.21 -17.62
C MET A 429 -7.54 -8.06 -17.20
N PHE A 430 -7.32 -9.16 -16.48
CA PHE A 430 -8.36 -10.07 -15.96
C PHE A 430 -8.37 -10.17 -14.43
N GLU A 431 -7.77 -9.18 -13.74
CA GLU A 431 -7.78 -9.14 -12.28
C GLU A 431 -9.20 -9.27 -11.73
N GLY A 432 -9.45 -10.23 -10.81
CA GLY A 432 -10.79 -10.48 -10.25
C GLY A 432 -11.84 -10.95 -11.25
N ALA A 433 -11.45 -11.40 -12.43
CA ALA A 433 -12.35 -12.03 -13.39
C ALA A 433 -12.57 -13.51 -13.00
N HIS A 434 -13.18 -13.77 -11.84
CA HIS A 434 -13.27 -15.08 -11.17
C HIS A 434 -13.76 -16.23 -12.07
N ARG A 435 -14.58 -15.95 -13.10
CA ARG A 435 -15.14 -16.98 -14.02
C ARG A 435 -14.32 -17.19 -15.27
N PHE A 436 -13.37 -16.32 -15.56
CA PHE A 436 -12.63 -16.36 -16.82
C PHE A 436 -11.80 -17.64 -16.92
N ASN A 437 -12.03 -18.41 -18.00
CA ASN A 437 -11.29 -19.63 -18.30
C ASN A 437 -11.35 -19.95 -19.80
N LYS A 438 -11.00 -18.98 -20.65
CA LYS A 438 -10.94 -19.15 -22.12
C LYS A 438 -9.52 -19.21 -22.61
N PRO A 439 -9.27 -19.93 -23.73
CA PRO A 439 -7.92 -20.09 -24.26
C PRO A 439 -7.30 -18.75 -24.69
N LEU A 440 -6.03 -18.56 -24.35
CA LEU A 440 -5.23 -17.38 -24.71
C LEU A 440 -3.91 -17.78 -25.38
N GLU A 441 -3.65 -19.06 -25.56
CA GLU A 441 -2.34 -19.56 -26.02
C GLU A 441 -1.96 -19.07 -27.43
N ALA A 442 -2.96 -18.70 -28.26
CA ALA A 442 -2.75 -18.20 -29.63
C ALA A 442 -2.28 -16.74 -29.70
N TRP A 443 -2.34 -16.01 -28.58
CA TRP A 443 -1.96 -14.60 -28.54
C TRP A 443 -0.45 -14.41 -28.73
N ASP A 444 -0.06 -13.50 -29.63
CA ASP A 444 1.31 -13.02 -29.72
C ASP A 444 1.53 -11.91 -28.68
N VAL A 445 2.14 -12.28 -27.57
CA VAL A 445 2.45 -11.36 -26.46
C VAL A 445 3.91 -10.87 -26.49
N SER A 446 4.60 -11.03 -27.61
CA SER A 446 6.04 -10.72 -27.72
C SER A 446 6.40 -9.25 -27.50
N SER A 447 5.43 -8.35 -27.69
CA SER A 447 5.58 -6.90 -27.45
C SER A 447 5.25 -6.47 -26.01
N VAL A 448 4.65 -7.36 -25.20
CA VAL A 448 4.19 -7.01 -23.86
C VAL A 448 5.38 -6.84 -22.91
N THR A 449 5.38 -5.72 -22.17
CA THR A 449 6.43 -5.39 -21.20
C THR A 449 5.96 -5.50 -19.74
N ASP A 450 4.64 -5.37 -19.50
CA ASP A 450 4.03 -5.44 -18.19
C ASP A 450 2.84 -6.41 -18.18
N MET A 451 2.95 -7.48 -17.38
CA MET A 451 1.90 -8.48 -17.13
C MET A 451 1.54 -8.55 -15.64
N SER A 452 1.90 -7.53 -14.86
CA SER A 452 1.61 -7.52 -13.43
C SER A 452 0.10 -7.63 -13.18
N PHE A 453 -0.31 -8.46 -12.23
CA PHE A 453 -1.71 -8.70 -11.85
C PHE A 453 -2.61 -9.22 -12.98
N MET A 454 -2.07 -9.62 -14.14
CA MET A 454 -2.91 -9.90 -15.33
C MET A 454 -4.02 -10.92 -15.05
N LEU A 455 -3.75 -11.96 -14.32
CA LEU A 455 -4.67 -13.05 -13.96
C LEU A 455 -4.83 -13.17 -12.42
N ASN A 456 -4.54 -12.09 -11.68
CA ASN A 456 -4.74 -12.04 -10.24
C ASN A 456 -6.23 -12.29 -9.90
N GLU A 457 -6.51 -13.16 -8.94
CA GLU A 457 -7.89 -13.57 -8.56
C GLU A 457 -8.74 -14.13 -9.72
N ALA A 458 -8.12 -14.54 -10.83
CA ALA A 458 -8.80 -15.31 -11.86
C ALA A 458 -8.92 -16.80 -11.40
N GLU A 459 -9.68 -17.03 -10.35
CA GLU A 459 -9.74 -18.28 -9.58
C GLU A 459 -9.87 -19.54 -10.44
N ARG A 460 -10.70 -19.47 -11.52
CA ARG A 460 -10.99 -20.62 -12.39
C ARG A 460 -10.06 -20.78 -13.58
N PHE A 461 -9.18 -19.80 -13.81
CA PHE A 461 -8.31 -19.84 -15.00
C PHE A 461 -7.33 -21.00 -14.90
N ASN A 462 -7.36 -21.87 -15.92
CA ASN A 462 -6.45 -23.01 -16.03
C ASN A 462 -6.22 -23.39 -17.50
N GLN A 463 -6.02 -22.41 -18.39
CA GLN A 463 -5.76 -22.64 -19.81
C GLN A 463 -4.26 -22.63 -20.09
N PRO A 464 -3.78 -23.38 -21.10
CA PRO A 464 -2.37 -23.40 -21.44
C PRO A 464 -1.88 -22.04 -21.93
N LEU A 465 -0.64 -21.69 -21.52
CA LEU A 465 0.05 -20.46 -21.89
C LEU A 465 1.50 -20.74 -22.33
N ARG A 466 1.84 -22.00 -22.50
CA ARG A 466 3.24 -22.45 -22.73
C ARG A 466 3.90 -21.82 -23.97
N LYS A 467 3.09 -21.49 -25.00
CA LYS A 467 3.60 -20.94 -26.25
C LYS A 467 3.82 -19.44 -26.23
N TRP A 468 3.45 -18.76 -25.16
CA TRP A 468 3.65 -17.32 -25.07
C TRP A 468 5.13 -16.95 -25.12
N ASN A 469 5.47 -16.02 -26.01
CA ASN A 469 6.80 -15.41 -26.05
C ASN A 469 6.84 -14.20 -25.11
N VAL A 470 7.30 -14.39 -23.88
CA VAL A 470 7.34 -13.36 -22.83
C VAL A 470 8.69 -12.64 -22.73
N ILE A 471 9.53 -12.72 -23.76
CA ILE A 471 10.91 -12.20 -23.75
C ILE A 471 11.03 -10.69 -23.48
N SER A 472 9.96 -9.92 -23.71
CA SER A 472 9.95 -8.47 -23.48
C SER A 472 9.43 -8.08 -22.09
N VAL A 473 8.85 -9.03 -21.34
CA VAL A 473 8.22 -8.75 -20.06
C VAL A 473 9.27 -8.44 -18.99
N THR A 474 9.06 -7.36 -18.26
CA THR A 474 9.94 -6.92 -17.17
C THR A 474 9.27 -7.02 -15.80
N ASP A 475 7.95 -7.05 -15.73
CA ASP A 475 7.18 -7.21 -14.48
C ASP A 475 6.10 -8.29 -14.61
N MET A 476 6.19 -9.31 -13.74
CA MET A 476 5.22 -10.39 -13.60
C MET A 476 4.65 -10.45 -12.18
N SER A 477 4.74 -9.34 -11.42
CA SER A 477 4.26 -9.30 -10.05
C SER A 477 2.77 -9.66 -10.00
N ASN A 478 2.40 -10.55 -9.06
CA ASN A 478 1.01 -10.97 -8.84
C ASN A 478 0.30 -11.59 -10.05
N MET A 479 1.02 -11.99 -11.12
CA MET A 479 0.37 -12.41 -12.37
C MET A 479 -0.62 -13.55 -12.19
N PHE A 480 -0.34 -14.54 -11.35
CA PHE A 480 -1.21 -15.67 -11.01
C PHE A 480 -1.58 -15.70 -9.52
N SER A 481 -1.47 -14.56 -8.84
CA SER A 481 -1.85 -14.47 -7.43
C SER A 481 -3.33 -14.81 -7.28
N CYS A 482 -3.66 -15.67 -6.32
CA CYS A 482 -5.01 -16.20 -6.08
C CYS A 482 -5.68 -16.88 -7.29
N ALA A 483 -4.90 -17.30 -8.30
CA ALA A 483 -5.38 -18.16 -9.39
C ALA A 483 -5.41 -19.63 -8.90
N GLU A 484 -6.36 -19.95 -8.04
CA GLU A 484 -6.38 -21.17 -7.21
C GLU A 484 -6.31 -22.48 -8.00
N HIS A 485 -6.88 -22.51 -9.21
CA HIS A 485 -6.93 -23.70 -10.06
C HIS A 485 -5.81 -23.75 -11.11
N PHE A 486 -5.01 -22.69 -11.27
CA PHE A 486 -3.99 -22.64 -12.30
C PHE A 486 -2.88 -23.67 -12.05
N ASN A 487 -2.68 -24.57 -13.02
CA ASN A 487 -1.64 -25.59 -12.96
C ASN A 487 -1.16 -25.99 -14.37
N GLN A 488 -0.89 -25.03 -15.24
CA GLN A 488 -0.41 -25.29 -16.61
C GLN A 488 1.11 -25.08 -16.72
N PRO A 489 1.79 -25.85 -17.59
CA PRO A 489 3.22 -25.73 -17.76
C PRO A 489 3.63 -24.36 -18.33
N LEU A 490 4.68 -23.79 -17.75
CA LEU A 490 5.28 -22.50 -18.13
C LEU A 490 6.78 -22.64 -18.48
N ASP A 491 7.26 -23.87 -18.61
CA ASP A 491 8.67 -24.22 -18.87
C ASP A 491 9.21 -23.69 -20.21
N GLY A 492 8.31 -23.29 -21.13
CA GLY A 492 8.69 -22.66 -22.43
C GLY A 492 8.94 -21.14 -22.34
N TRP A 493 8.71 -20.50 -21.21
CA TRP A 493 8.84 -19.05 -21.08
C TRP A 493 10.29 -18.59 -20.93
N ASN A 494 10.67 -17.58 -21.71
CA ASN A 494 11.93 -16.86 -21.52
C ASN A 494 11.71 -15.66 -20.62
N VAL A 495 12.08 -15.78 -19.33
CA VAL A 495 11.88 -14.75 -18.29
C VAL A 495 13.15 -13.94 -17.99
N SER A 496 14.17 -14.01 -18.85
CA SER A 496 15.50 -13.44 -18.60
C SER A 496 15.53 -11.91 -18.41
N LYS A 497 14.47 -11.19 -18.81
CA LYS A 497 14.36 -9.75 -18.60
C LYS A 497 13.46 -9.37 -17.40
N VAL A 498 12.82 -10.34 -16.76
CA VAL A 498 11.93 -10.07 -15.63
C VAL A 498 12.74 -9.61 -14.42
N ARG A 499 12.31 -8.52 -13.82
CA ARG A 499 12.94 -7.91 -12.64
C ARG A 499 12.16 -8.16 -11.36
N SER A 500 10.83 -8.30 -11.45
CA SER A 500 9.96 -8.58 -10.31
C SER A 500 9.07 -9.78 -10.57
N MET A 501 9.12 -10.75 -9.64
CA MET A 501 8.21 -11.89 -9.56
C MET A 501 7.46 -11.91 -8.22
N LYS A 502 7.37 -10.74 -7.58
CA LYS A 502 6.68 -10.59 -6.30
C LYS A 502 5.28 -11.18 -6.35
N SER A 503 4.95 -12.07 -5.41
CA SER A 503 3.62 -12.67 -5.26
C SER A 503 3.11 -13.39 -6.52
N MET A 504 3.98 -13.79 -7.46
CA MET A 504 3.54 -14.30 -8.78
C MET A 504 2.60 -15.50 -8.66
N PHE A 505 2.83 -16.39 -7.70
CA PHE A 505 2.01 -17.57 -7.41
C PHE A 505 1.44 -17.56 -5.98
N TYR A 506 1.27 -16.37 -5.38
CA TYR A 506 0.65 -16.22 -4.06
C TYR A 506 -0.74 -16.87 -4.05
N ARG A 507 -1.00 -17.82 -3.12
CA ARG A 507 -2.26 -18.57 -3.02
C ARG A 507 -2.66 -19.34 -4.31
N ALA A 508 -1.73 -19.63 -5.20
CA ALA A 508 -1.97 -20.54 -6.33
C ALA A 508 -1.96 -22.00 -5.83
N PHE A 509 -3.01 -22.40 -5.14
CA PHE A 509 -3.08 -23.64 -4.37
C PHE A 509 -2.78 -24.92 -5.17
N SER A 510 -3.16 -24.93 -6.46
CA SER A 510 -2.99 -26.10 -7.34
C SER A 510 -1.67 -26.12 -8.10
N PHE A 511 -0.94 -25.00 -8.11
CA PHE A 511 0.24 -24.86 -8.97
C PHE A 511 1.38 -25.77 -8.53
N ASN A 512 1.83 -26.66 -9.46
CA ASN A 512 2.96 -27.55 -9.22
C ASN A 512 3.68 -27.91 -10.53
N GLN A 513 4.02 -26.91 -11.35
CA GLN A 513 4.70 -27.13 -12.65
C GLN A 513 6.19 -26.82 -12.56
N ASN A 514 6.96 -27.49 -13.42
CA ASN A 514 8.42 -27.34 -13.47
C ASN A 514 8.81 -25.96 -13.99
N LEU A 515 9.60 -25.22 -13.20
CA LEU A 515 10.14 -23.89 -13.53
C LEU A 515 11.68 -23.88 -13.51
N ASN A 516 12.31 -25.03 -13.42
CA ASN A 516 13.77 -25.13 -13.22
C ASN A 516 14.60 -24.60 -14.40
N SER A 517 13.97 -24.50 -15.59
CA SER A 517 14.59 -23.94 -16.81
C SER A 517 14.56 -22.41 -16.89
N TRP A 518 13.87 -21.74 -15.98
CA TRP A 518 13.78 -20.28 -16.03
C TRP A 518 15.11 -19.59 -15.71
N ASP A 519 15.51 -18.66 -16.57
CA ASP A 519 16.61 -17.74 -16.27
C ASP A 519 16.09 -16.56 -15.46
N VAL A 520 16.27 -16.62 -14.14
CA VAL A 520 15.84 -15.58 -13.19
C VAL A 520 16.98 -14.62 -12.82
N SER A 521 18.08 -14.61 -13.56
CA SER A 521 19.30 -13.86 -13.23
C SER A 521 19.11 -12.33 -13.15
N SER A 522 18.04 -11.81 -13.75
CA SER A 522 17.67 -10.38 -13.68
C SER A 522 16.68 -10.04 -12.56
N VAL A 523 16.13 -11.06 -11.88
CA VAL A 523 15.10 -10.84 -10.85
C VAL A 523 15.72 -10.29 -9.56
N THR A 524 15.17 -9.20 -9.06
CA THR A 524 15.63 -8.55 -7.82
C THR A 524 14.65 -8.72 -6.64
N ASP A 525 13.37 -8.99 -6.92
CA ASP A 525 12.31 -9.16 -5.90
C ASP A 525 11.52 -10.44 -6.14
N MET A 526 11.58 -11.38 -5.18
CA MET A 526 10.82 -12.63 -5.14
C MET A 526 9.92 -12.73 -3.90
N CYS A 527 9.62 -11.59 -3.26
CA CYS A 527 8.79 -11.53 -2.07
C CYS A 527 7.43 -12.21 -2.30
N HIS A 528 7.00 -13.11 -1.39
CA HIS A 528 5.74 -13.87 -1.47
C HIS A 528 5.56 -14.75 -2.73
N MET A 529 6.60 -15.05 -3.50
CA MET A 529 6.43 -15.68 -4.82
C MET A 529 5.62 -16.97 -4.80
N PHE A 530 5.80 -17.84 -3.80
CA PHE A 530 5.10 -19.10 -3.61
C PHE A 530 4.37 -19.17 -2.25
N ASP A 531 4.11 -18.01 -1.63
CA ASP A 531 3.36 -17.96 -0.37
C ASP A 531 1.99 -18.60 -0.56
N MET A 532 1.66 -19.56 0.32
CA MET A 532 0.45 -20.39 0.26
C MET A 532 0.30 -21.24 -1.03
N ALA A 533 1.32 -21.42 -1.84
CA ALA A 533 1.30 -22.37 -2.96
C ALA A 533 1.41 -23.81 -2.44
N LYS A 534 0.36 -24.31 -1.83
CA LYS A 534 0.33 -25.53 -1.01
C LYS A 534 0.77 -26.81 -1.74
N SER A 535 0.56 -26.88 -3.06
CA SER A 535 0.93 -28.05 -3.89
C SER A 535 2.32 -27.95 -4.48
N PHE A 536 2.95 -26.77 -4.44
CA PHE A 536 4.22 -26.55 -5.14
C PHE A 536 5.36 -27.34 -4.48
N ASN A 537 5.95 -28.25 -5.25
CA ASN A 537 7.12 -29.04 -4.84
C ASN A 537 8.03 -29.38 -6.03
N GLN A 538 8.23 -28.43 -6.95
CA GLN A 538 9.12 -28.62 -8.10
C GLN A 538 10.50 -28.03 -7.81
N SER A 539 11.53 -28.61 -8.44
CA SER A 539 12.89 -28.08 -8.30
C SER A 539 13.03 -26.68 -8.88
N VAL A 540 13.66 -25.81 -8.12
CA VAL A 540 14.09 -24.46 -8.52
C VAL A 540 15.59 -24.26 -8.18
N GLY A 541 16.28 -25.34 -7.88
CA GLY A 541 17.69 -25.30 -7.44
C GLY A 541 18.67 -24.81 -8.52
N ALA A 542 18.30 -24.88 -9.81
CA ALA A 542 19.15 -24.36 -10.90
C ALA A 542 19.05 -22.83 -11.09
N TRP A 543 18.16 -22.16 -10.38
CA TRP A 543 17.99 -20.71 -10.53
C TRP A 543 19.22 -19.90 -10.07
N ASN A 544 19.63 -18.96 -10.91
CA ASN A 544 20.61 -17.95 -10.52
C ASN A 544 19.91 -16.80 -9.80
N VAL A 545 19.91 -16.84 -8.47
CA VAL A 545 19.25 -15.81 -7.63
C VAL A 545 20.21 -14.72 -7.15
N SER A 546 21.40 -14.61 -7.73
CA SER A 546 22.45 -13.71 -7.27
C SER A 546 22.09 -12.21 -7.33
N ALA A 547 21.09 -11.82 -8.12
CA ALA A 547 20.58 -10.44 -8.16
C ALA A 547 19.47 -10.17 -7.13
N VAL A 548 18.93 -11.21 -6.48
CA VAL A 548 17.78 -11.04 -5.57
C VAL A 548 18.22 -10.39 -4.27
N THR A 549 17.49 -9.37 -3.86
CA THR A 549 17.72 -8.65 -2.60
C THR A 549 16.62 -8.90 -1.57
N ASN A 550 15.44 -9.36 -1.99
CA ASN A 550 14.28 -9.56 -1.15
C ASN A 550 13.62 -10.93 -1.42
N MET A 551 13.69 -11.82 -0.42
CA MET A 551 13.06 -13.16 -0.42
C MET A 551 12.03 -13.30 0.71
N ARG A 552 11.57 -12.17 1.25
CA ARG A 552 10.57 -12.15 2.32
C ARG A 552 9.36 -13.01 1.95
N GLU A 553 8.95 -13.91 2.86
CA GLU A 553 7.74 -14.71 2.75
C GLU A 553 7.66 -15.61 1.49
N MET A 554 8.81 -15.92 0.86
CA MET A 554 8.81 -16.58 -0.46
C MET A 554 8.12 -17.94 -0.47
N PHE A 555 8.20 -18.74 0.60
CA PHE A 555 7.61 -20.07 0.73
C PHE A 555 6.73 -20.21 1.98
N VAL A 556 6.18 -19.12 2.50
CA VAL A 556 5.23 -19.18 3.63
C VAL A 556 4.09 -20.13 3.28
N ARG A 557 3.77 -21.07 4.19
CA ARG A 557 2.67 -22.04 3.99
C ARG A 557 2.74 -22.88 2.71
N ALA A 558 3.89 -22.92 2.05
CA ALA A 558 4.13 -23.83 0.94
C ALA A 558 4.34 -25.27 1.50
N SER A 559 3.28 -25.85 2.04
CA SER A 559 3.33 -27.05 2.91
C SER A 559 3.89 -28.29 2.24
N ALA A 560 3.85 -28.43 0.91
CA ALA A 560 4.44 -29.55 0.18
C ALA A 560 5.90 -29.30 -0.20
N PHE A 561 6.41 -28.07 -0.15
CA PHE A 561 7.72 -27.73 -0.68
C PHE A 561 8.86 -28.36 0.12
N ASN A 562 9.71 -29.15 -0.54
CA ASN A 562 10.88 -29.80 0.06
C ASN A 562 11.97 -30.06 -0.99
N GLN A 563 12.33 -29.06 -1.79
CA GLN A 563 13.34 -29.20 -2.85
C GLN A 563 14.67 -28.55 -2.44
N PRO A 564 15.81 -29.06 -2.92
CA PRO A 564 17.11 -28.54 -2.56
C PRO A 564 17.35 -27.12 -3.10
N LEU A 565 17.86 -26.24 -2.23
CA LEU A 565 18.16 -24.84 -2.51
C LEU A 565 19.62 -24.47 -2.17
N ASN A 566 20.44 -25.43 -1.76
CA ASN A 566 21.78 -25.16 -1.23
C ASN A 566 22.74 -24.51 -2.27
N SER A 567 22.44 -24.70 -3.58
CA SER A 567 23.19 -24.10 -4.69
C SER A 567 22.89 -22.61 -4.95
N TRP A 568 21.89 -22.05 -4.27
CA TRP A 568 21.53 -20.64 -4.47
C TRP A 568 22.60 -19.69 -3.91
N ASN A 569 23.04 -18.74 -4.74
CA ASN A 569 23.84 -17.62 -4.25
C ASN A 569 22.93 -16.54 -3.67
N VAL A 570 22.80 -16.50 -2.35
CA VAL A 570 21.94 -15.55 -1.62
C VAL A 570 22.72 -14.36 -1.05
N SER A 571 23.98 -14.18 -1.43
CA SER A 571 24.89 -13.18 -0.86
C SER A 571 24.41 -11.73 -0.95
N ASN A 572 23.49 -11.40 -1.84
CA ASN A 572 22.90 -10.07 -1.96
C ASN A 572 21.55 -9.92 -1.23
N VAL A 573 21.02 -11.00 -0.64
CA VAL A 573 19.73 -10.95 0.04
C VAL A 573 19.84 -10.21 1.36
N GLN A 574 18.96 -9.23 1.58
CA GLN A 574 18.91 -8.42 2.79
C GLN A 574 17.73 -8.80 3.70
N ASN A 575 16.67 -9.35 3.14
CA ASN A 575 15.45 -9.69 3.86
C ASN A 575 15.01 -11.12 3.57
N MET A 576 15.00 -11.98 4.61
CA MET A 576 14.54 -13.36 4.59
C MET A 576 13.41 -13.61 5.61
N ARG A 577 12.76 -12.52 6.06
CA ARG A 577 11.65 -12.61 7.02
C ARG A 577 10.61 -13.63 6.54
N GLU A 578 10.21 -14.55 7.44
CA GLU A 578 9.15 -15.55 7.21
C GLU A 578 9.38 -16.47 5.98
N MET A 579 10.61 -16.56 5.44
CA MET A 579 10.84 -17.22 4.14
C MET A 579 10.32 -18.66 4.07
N PHE A 580 10.38 -19.41 5.15
CA PHE A 580 9.88 -20.81 5.28
C PHE A 580 8.87 -20.98 6.43
N CYS A 581 8.24 -19.88 6.85
CA CYS A 581 7.22 -19.95 7.91
C CYS A 581 6.09 -20.87 7.49
N GLU A 582 5.69 -21.82 8.38
CA GLU A 582 4.67 -22.85 8.10
C GLU A 582 4.96 -23.74 6.86
N ALA A 583 6.21 -23.76 6.35
CA ALA A 583 6.61 -24.71 5.31
C ALA A 583 6.87 -26.10 5.93
N THR A 584 5.81 -26.77 6.30
CA THR A 584 5.83 -27.94 7.21
C THR A 584 6.62 -29.15 6.70
N SER A 585 6.80 -29.32 5.39
CA SER A 585 7.60 -30.40 4.79
C SER A 585 9.06 -30.04 4.56
N PHE A 586 9.42 -28.77 4.64
CA PHE A 586 10.75 -28.31 4.24
C PHE A 586 11.84 -28.81 5.22
N ASN A 587 12.82 -29.55 4.70
CA ASN A 587 13.96 -30.06 5.48
C ASN A 587 15.21 -30.28 4.59
N GLN A 588 15.53 -29.31 3.73
CA GLN A 588 16.70 -29.37 2.86
C GLN A 588 17.88 -28.57 3.44
N PRO A 589 19.13 -28.98 3.15
CA PRO A 589 20.30 -28.26 3.62
C PRO A 589 20.38 -26.84 3.04
N LEU A 590 20.85 -25.90 3.86
CA LEU A 590 21.05 -24.50 3.53
C LEU A 590 22.43 -24.02 4.03
N ASN A 591 23.31 -24.92 4.44
CA ASN A 591 24.57 -24.60 5.10
C ASN A 591 25.57 -23.84 4.20
N ASP A 592 25.44 -23.94 2.88
CA ASP A 592 26.33 -23.23 1.93
C ASP A 592 25.85 -21.80 1.60
N TRP A 593 24.73 -21.36 2.19
CA TRP A 593 24.23 -20.01 1.97
C TRP A 593 25.10 -18.95 2.65
N ASP A 594 25.55 -17.97 1.88
CA ASP A 594 26.15 -16.76 2.42
C ASP A 594 25.04 -15.76 2.83
N VAL A 595 24.72 -15.74 4.12
CA VAL A 595 23.69 -14.86 4.69
C VAL A 595 24.27 -13.60 5.31
N SER A 596 25.53 -13.27 5.02
CA SER A 596 26.26 -12.18 5.67
C SER A 596 25.65 -10.78 5.45
N ASN A 597 24.82 -10.59 4.43
CA ASN A 597 24.12 -9.34 4.17
C ASN A 597 22.67 -9.30 4.70
N VAL A 598 22.18 -10.41 5.27
CA VAL A 598 20.81 -10.47 5.77
C VAL A 598 20.67 -9.68 7.06
N GLN A 599 19.64 -8.84 7.13
CA GLN A 599 19.33 -7.98 8.27
C GLN A 599 18.10 -8.45 9.05
N ASP A 600 17.14 -9.09 8.38
CA ASP A 600 15.87 -9.52 8.97
C ASP A 600 15.61 -11.01 8.70
N MET A 601 15.58 -11.82 9.76
CA MET A 601 15.29 -13.25 9.77
C MET A 601 14.09 -13.59 10.66
N ARG A 602 13.22 -12.62 10.98
CA ARG A 602 12.02 -12.87 11.79
C ARG A 602 11.22 -14.02 11.21
N GLU A 603 10.82 -14.94 12.10
CA GLU A 603 9.90 -16.04 11.78
C GLU A 603 10.37 -16.92 10.60
N MET A 604 11.67 -16.89 10.23
CA MET A 604 12.16 -17.54 9.01
C MET A 604 11.81 -19.04 8.94
N PHE A 605 11.83 -19.75 10.07
CA PHE A 605 11.46 -21.16 10.18
C PHE A 605 10.35 -21.40 11.22
N SER A 606 9.56 -20.36 11.55
CA SER A 606 8.44 -20.52 12.46
C SER A 606 7.48 -21.55 11.91
N GLU A 607 7.06 -22.54 12.74
CA GLU A 607 6.17 -23.64 12.37
C GLU A 607 6.67 -24.55 11.21
N ALA A 608 7.93 -24.41 10.80
CA ALA A 608 8.57 -25.33 9.87
C ALA A 608 8.87 -26.67 10.58
N SER A 609 7.82 -27.43 10.84
CA SER A 609 7.82 -28.56 11.79
C SER A 609 8.77 -29.70 11.43
N SER A 610 9.17 -29.86 10.17
CA SER A 610 10.14 -30.89 9.72
C SER A 610 11.59 -30.40 9.67
N PHE A 611 11.82 -29.09 9.76
CA PHE A 611 13.16 -28.52 9.53
C PHE A 611 14.13 -28.89 10.65
N ASN A 612 15.27 -29.50 10.29
CA ASN A 612 16.34 -29.88 11.22
C ASN A 612 17.72 -29.94 10.54
N GLN A 613 18.07 -28.95 9.73
CA GLN A 613 19.34 -28.89 9.02
C GLN A 613 20.36 -27.99 9.74
N PRO A 614 21.66 -28.27 9.60
CA PRO A 614 22.70 -27.48 10.25
C PRO A 614 22.77 -26.05 9.67
N LEU A 615 22.87 -25.06 10.56
CA LEU A 615 23.00 -23.64 10.23
C LEU A 615 24.16 -22.96 10.96
N ASN A 616 24.98 -23.74 11.67
CA ASN A 616 25.98 -23.18 12.60
C ASN A 616 27.10 -22.40 11.91
N ASP A 617 27.32 -22.62 10.61
CA ASP A 617 28.34 -21.92 9.83
C ASP A 617 27.83 -20.64 9.14
N TRP A 618 26.57 -20.29 9.34
CA TRP A 618 26.02 -19.02 8.84
C TRP A 618 26.66 -17.82 9.52
N ASN A 619 27.10 -16.84 8.73
CA ASN A 619 27.53 -15.54 9.25
C ASN A 619 26.29 -14.65 9.46
N VAL A 620 25.80 -14.61 10.71
CA VAL A 620 24.62 -13.82 11.08
C VAL A 620 24.96 -12.46 11.71
N SER A 621 26.22 -12.02 11.61
CA SER A 621 26.73 -10.82 12.30
C SER A 621 26.01 -9.51 11.90
N ASN A 622 25.33 -9.44 10.75
CA ASN A 622 24.55 -8.29 10.33
C ASN A 622 23.05 -8.39 10.63
N VAL A 623 22.59 -9.53 11.16
CA VAL A 623 21.18 -9.74 11.48
C VAL A 623 20.78 -8.88 12.68
N GLN A 624 19.68 -8.13 12.53
CA GLN A 624 19.14 -7.25 13.56
C GLN A 624 17.90 -7.83 14.24
N ASN A 625 17.16 -8.74 13.58
CA ASN A 625 15.94 -9.31 14.13
C ASN A 625 15.82 -10.81 13.84
N MET A 626 15.63 -11.61 14.90
CA MET A 626 15.40 -13.05 14.89
C MET A 626 14.15 -13.44 15.70
N TYR A 627 13.19 -12.49 15.87
CA TYR A 627 11.94 -12.74 16.56
C TYR A 627 11.24 -14.00 16.02
N CYS A 628 10.83 -14.93 16.89
CA CYS A 628 10.16 -16.19 16.55
C CYS A 628 10.87 -17.06 15.49
N MET A 629 12.18 -16.92 15.24
CA MET A 629 12.84 -17.56 14.09
C MET A 629 12.63 -19.07 14.00
N PHE A 630 12.57 -19.78 15.11
CA PHE A 630 12.31 -21.23 15.21
C PHE A 630 11.10 -21.55 16.10
N ASN A 631 10.19 -20.58 16.27
CA ASN A 631 8.95 -20.82 17.03
C ASN A 631 8.19 -22.00 16.44
N GLU A 632 7.79 -23.00 17.27
CA GLU A 632 7.12 -24.24 16.83
C GLU A 632 7.85 -25.05 15.75
N ALA A 633 9.14 -24.83 15.54
CA ALA A 633 9.98 -25.68 14.69
C ALA A 633 10.26 -27.02 15.41
N LYS A 634 9.26 -27.89 15.45
CA LYS A 634 9.20 -29.07 16.35
C LYS A 634 10.35 -30.06 16.21
N SER A 635 10.96 -30.17 15.03
CA SER A 635 12.07 -31.09 14.76
C SER A 635 13.46 -30.44 14.96
N PHE A 636 13.53 -29.11 15.04
CA PHE A 636 14.82 -28.41 15.03
C PHE A 636 15.63 -28.69 16.30
N ASN A 637 16.86 -29.19 16.13
CA ASN A 637 17.78 -29.47 17.22
C ASN A 637 19.26 -29.39 16.78
N GLN A 638 19.63 -28.35 16.02
CA GLN A 638 21.00 -28.17 15.56
C GLN A 638 21.74 -27.15 16.41
N PRO A 639 23.08 -27.29 16.59
CA PRO A 639 23.86 -26.30 17.31
C PRO A 639 23.91 -24.96 16.60
N LEU A 640 24.00 -23.86 17.38
CA LEU A 640 24.08 -22.48 16.90
C LEU A 640 25.15 -21.70 17.68
N ASP A 641 26.10 -22.40 18.29
CA ASP A 641 27.12 -21.84 19.19
C ASP A 641 28.16 -20.95 18.50
N LYS A 642 28.29 -21.03 17.15
CA LYS A 642 29.19 -20.17 16.38
C LYS A 642 28.56 -18.83 15.96
N TRP A 643 27.26 -18.63 16.18
CA TRP A 643 26.57 -17.41 15.72
C TRP A 643 27.05 -16.17 16.50
N ASP A 644 27.50 -15.15 15.77
CA ASP A 644 27.69 -13.81 16.30
C ASP A 644 26.39 -13.03 16.28
N ILE A 645 25.75 -12.92 17.44
CA ILE A 645 24.45 -12.27 17.62
C ILE A 645 24.60 -10.82 18.13
N SER A 646 25.78 -10.23 18.07
CA SER A 646 26.08 -8.93 18.67
C SER A 646 25.21 -7.78 18.15
N ASN A 647 24.75 -7.85 16.90
CA ASN A 647 23.89 -6.85 16.27
C ASN A 647 22.38 -7.18 16.37
N VAL A 648 22.03 -8.36 16.86
CA VAL A 648 20.62 -8.74 17.01
C VAL A 648 19.98 -7.91 18.13
N LYS A 649 18.81 -7.34 17.86
CA LYS A 649 18.04 -6.54 18.83
C LYS A 649 16.93 -7.34 19.47
N ASP A 650 16.30 -8.22 18.69
CA ASP A 650 15.13 -8.99 19.14
C ASP A 650 15.25 -10.47 18.75
N MET A 651 15.21 -11.33 19.75
CA MET A 651 15.16 -12.79 19.68
C MET A 651 14.01 -13.34 20.54
N ALA A 652 12.99 -12.50 20.84
CA ALA A 652 11.86 -12.95 21.64
C ALA A 652 11.18 -14.14 20.97
N TYR A 653 10.78 -15.13 21.78
CA TYR A 653 10.09 -16.37 21.38
C TYR A 653 10.85 -17.24 20.37
N MET A 654 12.17 -17.04 20.21
CA MET A 654 12.97 -17.67 19.14
C MET A 654 12.84 -19.21 19.09
N PHE A 655 12.77 -19.88 20.22
CA PHE A 655 12.59 -21.35 20.33
C PHE A 655 11.31 -21.73 21.08
N CYS A 656 10.34 -20.82 21.18
CA CYS A 656 9.06 -21.09 21.82
C CYS A 656 8.41 -22.33 21.15
N GLU A 657 8.00 -23.33 21.94
CA GLU A 657 7.39 -24.60 21.45
C GLU A 657 8.23 -25.39 20.42
N ALA A 658 9.53 -25.12 20.28
CA ALA A 658 10.45 -25.93 19.45
C ALA A 658 10.84 -27.23 20.19
N THR A 659 9.89 -28.14 20.30
CA THR A 659 9.88 -29.28 21.25
C THR A 659 11.07 -30.23 21.16
N SER A 660 11.85 -30.25 20.10
CA SER A 660 13.07 -31.05 19.98
C SER A 660 14.36 -30.32 20.39
N PHE A 661 14.32 -29.00 20.51
CA PHE A 661 15.53 -28.20 20.75
C PHE A 661 16.15 -28.50 22.12
N ARG A 662 17.46 -28.83 22.14
CA ARG A 662 18.23 -29.20 23.35
C ARG A 662 19.64 -28.58 23.37
N GLN A 663 20.01 -27.80 22.35
CA GLN A 663 21.35 -27.29 22.21
C GLN A 663 21.61 -26.12 23.17
N PRO A 664 22.76 -26.06 23.85
CA PRO A 664 23.11 -24.91 24.69
C PRO A 664 23.41 -23.68 23.85
N ILE A 665 23.05 -22.52 24.37
CA ILE A 665 23.38 -21.20 23.77
C ILE A 665 24.31 -20.36 24.64
N THR A 666 24.98 -20.95 25.61
CA THR A 666 25.85 -20.25 26.55
C THR A 666 27.09 -19.61 25.90
N ALA A 667 27.40 -19.95 24.65
CA ALA A 667 28.40 -19.30 23.83
C ALA A 667 28.00 -17.89 23.38
N TRP A 668 26.71 -17.59 23.38
CA TRP A 668 26.19 -16.29 22.96
C TRP A 668 26.48 -15.21 24.00
N ARG A 669 26.85 -14.01 23.50
CA ARG A 669 27.07 -12.83 24.37
C ARG A 669 25.86 -11.93 24.30
N LEU A 670 24.96 -12.04 25.27
CA LEU A 670 23.77 -11.17 25.36
C LEU A 670 24.17 -9.79 25.90
N CYS A 671 23.81 -8.74 25.16
CA CYS A 671 24.13 -7.34 25.51
C CYS A 671 22.88 -6.47 25.24
N GLY A 672 21.76 -6.77 25.93
CA GLY A 672 20.54 -5.96 25.86
C GLY A 672 19.55 -6.37 24.76
N GLN A 673 19.74 -7.52 24.10
CA GLN A 673 18.78 -8.08 23.17
C GLN A 673 17.49 -8.52 23.89
N SER A 674 16.33 -8.41 23.22
CA SER A 674 15.08 -8.99 23.73
C SER A 674 15.12 -10.52 23.63
N THR A 675 15.02 -11.21 24.75
CA THR A 675 15.00 -12.69 24.84
C THR A 675 13.70 -13.20 25.47
N LYS A 676 12.65 -12.35 25.55
CA LYS A 676 11.36 -12.65 26.15
C LYS A 676 10.76 -13.93 25.58
N GLY A 677 10.39 -14.89 26.43
CA GLY A 677 9.75 -16.14 26.04
C GLY A 677 10.59 -17.04 25.13
N MET A 678 11.92 -16.84 25.06
CA MET A 678 12.80 -17.58 24.14
C MET A 678 12.64 -19.08 24.23
N PHE A 679 12.46 -19.64 25.42
CA PHE A 679 12.26 -21.08 25.70
C PHE A 679 10.88 -21.38 26.26
N LEU A 680 9.90 -20.55 26.00
CA LEU A 680 8.52 -20.71 26.51
C LEU A 680 7.93 -22.06 26.04
N ARG A 681 7.25 -22.77 26.95
CA ARG A 681 6.62 -24.08 26.70
C ARG A 681 7.57 -25.14 26.13
N LEU A 682 8.83 -25.11 26.60
CA LEU A 682 9.87 -26.09 26.26
C LEU A 682 10.23 -26.96 27.49
N PRO A 683 9.39 -27.92 27.90
CA PRO A 683 9.59 -28.66 29.15
C PRO A 683 10.83 -29.54 29.16
N ASP A 684 11.28 -30.00 27.99
CA ASP A 684 12.44 -30.88 27.87
C ASP A 684 13.77 -30.11 27.66
N TYR A 685 13.75 -28.80 27.53
CA TYR A 685 14.99 -27.99 27.48
C TYR A 685 15.53 -27.77 28.89
N ARG A 686 16.54 -28.62 29.29
CA ARG A 686 17.04 -28.72 30.64
C ARG A 686 18.26 -27.82 30.92
N ASP A 687 18.75 -27.07 29.93
CA ASP A 687 19.88 -26.15 30.12
C ASP A 687 19.46 -24.90 30.91
N MET A 688 19.55 -25.00 32.21
CA MET A 688 19.19 -23.94 33.13
C MET A 688 20.12 -22.73 33.04
N GLU A 689 21.39 -22.95 32.65
CA GLU A 689 22.34 -21.86 32.44
C GLU A 689 21.90 -20.93 31.31
N SER A 690 21.57 -21.48 30.15
CA SER A 690 21.04 -20.71 29.01
C SER A 690 19.74 -19.98 29.37
N ARG A 691 18.82 -20.62 30.12
CA ARG A 691 17.57 -19.99 30.58
C ARG A 691 17.86 -18.78 31.51
N VAL A 692 18.71 -18.95 32.49
CA VAL A 692 19.10 -17.85 33.42
C VAL A 692 19.81 -16.72 32.67
N MET A 693 20.70 -17.06 31.74
CA MET A 693 21.40 -16.07 30.92
C MET A 693 20.40 -15.19 30.15
N CYS A 694 19.34 -15.76 29.59
CA CYS A 694 18.31 -15.01 28.84
C CYS A 694 17.54 -14.01 29.72
N LEU A 695 17.35 -14.30 31.02
CA LEU A 695 16.66 -13.37 31.92
C LEU A 695 17.40 -12.04 32.10
N THR A 696 18.74 -12.01 31.88
CA THR A 696 19.56 -10.80 32.09
C THR A 696 19.23 -9.66 31.09
N SER A 697 18.61 -9.99 29.96
CA SER A 697 18.25 -9.05 28.90
C SER A 697 16.81 -8.56 28.99
N LEU A 698 16.05 -8.97 30.03
CA LEU A 698 14.63 -8.68 30.16
C LEU A 698 14.35 -7.56 31.17
N ASN A 699 13.22 -6.88 31.02
CA ASN A 699 12.68 -6.00 32.07
C ASN A 699 11.94 -6.83 33.14
N ASP A 700 11.65 -6.23 34.29
CA ASP A 700 11.06 -6.92 35.47
C ASP A 700 9.76 -7.69 35.13
N GLU A 701 8.92 -7.14 34.26
CA GLU A 701 7.66 -7.79 33.87
C GLU A 701 7.89 -9.03 33.01
N ALA A 702 8.83 -8.96 32.06
CA ALA A 702 9.19 -10.08 31.18
C ALA A 702 9.97 -11.16 31.96
N ILE A 703 10.84 -10.77 32.90
CA ILE A 703 11.52 -11.72 33.83
C ILE A 703 10.48 -12.51 34.62
N LYS A 704 9.47 -11.84 35.19
CA LYS A 704 8.41 -12.48 35.95
C LYS A 704 7.67 -13.54 35.11
N TYR A 705 7.35 -13.18 33.88
CA TYR A 705 6.65 -14.08 32.93
C TYR A 705 7.47 -15.34 32.62
N ASP A 706 8.76 -15.18 32.30
CA ASP A 706 9.65 -16.31 31.99
C ASP A 706 9.97 -17.16 33.22
N LEU A 707 10.11 -16.54 34.41
CA LEU A 707 10.25 -17.25 35.67
C LEU A 707 9.03 -18.08 36.05
N GLU A 708 7.81 -17.56 35.82
CA GLU A 708 6.57 -18.30 36.05
C GLU A 708 6.51 -19.57 35.17
N ASP A 709 6.93 -19.48 33.89
CA ASP A 709 7.03 -20.65 33.00
C ASP A 709 8.09 -21.66 33.50
N MET A 710 9.29 -21.18 33.89
CA MET A 710 10.33 -22.03 34.45
C MET A 710 9.88 -22.74 35.75
N ILE A 711 9.23 -22.02 36.67
CA ILE A 711 8.70 -22.59 37.92
C ILE A 711 7.66 -23.65 37.63
N LYS A 712 6.76 -23.39 36.69
CA LYS A 712 5.72 -24.33 36.27
C LYS A 712 6.31 -25.63 35.70
N ILE A 713 7.41 -25.55 34.98
CA ILE A 713 8.04 -26.70 34.30
C ILE A 713 8.98 -27.46 35.24
N PHE A 714 9.81 -26.76 36.01
CA PHE A 714 10.94 -27.35 36.80
C PHE A 714 10.73 -27.36 38.31
N GLY A 715 9.74 -26.61 38.79
CA GLY A 715 9.49 -26.36 40.20
C GLY A 715 10.34 -25.26 40.81
N GLU A 716 9.78 -24.58 41.81
CA GLU A 716 10.35 -23.36 42.44
C GLU A 716 11.80 -23.58 42.99
N LYS A 717 12.06 -24.75 43.62
CA LYS A 717 13.35 -25.08 44.18
C LYS A 717 14.44 -25.14 43.10
N ALA A 718 14.18 -25.87 42.00
CA ALA A 718 15.17 -26.02 40.92
C ALA A 718 15.47 -24.67 40.24
N VAL A 719 14.47 -23.81 40.05
CA VAL A 719 14.67 -22.46 39.50
C VAL A 719 15.49 -21.60 40.47
N LYS A 720 15.19 -21.63 41.76
CA LYS A 720 15.91 -20.88 42.76
C LYS A 720 17.39 -21.32 42.86
N ASP A 721 17.67 -22.63 42.84
CA ASP A 721 19.02 -23.18 42.83
C ASP A 721 19.82 -22.72 41.58
N ALA A 722 19.14 -22.68 40.40
CA ALA A 722 19.75 -22.21 39.16
C ALA A 722 20.04 -20.70 39.19
N LEU A 723 19.11 -19.88 39.69
CA LEU A 723 19.33 -18.44 39.87
C LEU A 723 20.50 -18.15 40.81
N GLN A 724 20.62 -18.91 41.90
CA GLN A 724 21.76 -18.80 42.84
C GLN A 724 23.08 -19.20 42.17
N LEU A 725 23.09 -20.24 41.34
CA LEU A 725 24.30 -20.77 40.69
C LEU A 725 24.77 -19.89 39.55
N TYR A 726 23.87 -19.42 38.69
CA TYR A 726 24.18 -18.75 37.43
C TYR A 726 23.88 -17.25 37.44
N GLY A 727 22.98 -16.76 38.33
CA GLY A 727 22.55 -15.36 38.34
C GLY A 727 23.70 -14.38 38.51
N ALA A 728 24.59 -14.65 39.46
CA ALA A 728 25.79 -13.81 39.67
C ALA A 728 26.74 -13.81 38.47
N LYS A 729 26.85 -14.94 37.74
CA LYS A 729 27.69 -15.07 36.54
C LYS A 729 27.26 -14.13 35.43
N TYR A 730 25.95 -13.90 35.31
CA TYR A 730 25.35 -13.09 34.25
C TYR A 730 24.84 -11.72 34.72
N GLY A 731 25.03 -11.36 35.99
CA GLY A 731 24.73 -10.03 36.53
C GLY A 731 23.28 -9.79 36.88
N LEU A 732 22.45 -10.86 37.06
CA LEU A 732 21.12 -10.74 37.62
C LEU A 732 21.19 -10.23 39.06
N LYS A 733 20.51 -9.14 39.38
CA LYS A 733 20.28 -8.70 40.76
C LYS A 733 19.35 -9.71 41.44
N GLU A 734 19.50 -9.92 42.79
CA GLU A 734 18.67 -10.86 43.55
C GLU A 734 17.17 -10.69 43.24
N TYR A 735 16.54 -11.78 42.81
CA TYR A 735 15.09 -11.89 42.66
C TYR A 735 14.54 -12.91 43.66
#